data_c884dd29e37fd977540136b9f30491c8
#
_entry.id   c884dd29e37fd977540136b9f30491c8
#
_cell.length_a   1.000
_cell.length_b   1.000
_cell.length_c   1.000
_cell.angle_alpha   90.00
_cell.angle_beta   90.00
_cell.angle_gamma   90.00
#
_symmetry.space_group_name_H-M   'P 1'
#
loop_
_entity.id
_entity.type
_entity.pdbx_description
1 polymer ?
#
loop_
_entity_poly.entity_id
_entity_poly.type
_entity_poly.pdbx_seq_one_letter_code
_entity_poly.pdbx_strand_id
1 'polypeptide(L)'
;MVVTRPARLGLDLRGGTQIVLEATDSPDRRVDGDTLARTLEVLRRRVDQLGVTEPTLQRSGDRRVIVELPGVYDPEEAVEVIGKTAQLTLHPVLGLAEPATEEPATTQPPAGRDELVLADEDGGQLRLGPAALTGEAVGDARAELDAQFQTRWQVAIEFQGDGGRRWSELTGEAACQQAGDPRRRVAIVLDRQVISSPQVDPSVACEQGIGGGQTVITGDFTDQEAQDLSLLIRAGALPVPVEVVEQRTVGPTLGEAAIKASVQAAVLGTALTILYMIAYYRLLGGLAAVALLCYGLLSFAVLLALRSTLTLPGIAGFVLAIGMAVDANVLVFERMREEHRAGAGLRPSLERGFAKALSAIVDSNITTLLAAVLLFFLASGAVRGFGVTLSVGVLVSMFTALVITRVLVELVTRAAVVRRRPGLLGLEGGGRLADWLATRGPDLLGRARWWLAGSLVALLLAGAGLVVRGPNLGVEFTGGRLLEYRTERPVDLDAARRALAEAGFPRAVVQASGDGDLAVRTGQLDQAGTERVRRAVTAVGGQSEELRDEFIGPTIGAELRRKALIALGIALVVQLGYLAIRFRWTFGAAAVIAMFHDVAILLGLFAWLGKPLDGVFLAALLTVIGYSVNDSVVVFDRIRERLRGRTREPLAALANDACLQTVPRTVNTGLGALFILAALFVLGGDTLTDFALALLVGILVGTYSSVFVATPLLVAFEQRTGGQPATAPRPAAREPVTGTVTARSQSPAGADSSRGTGPRPRVSAPRPKQHKQPARRGKGRRR
;
A
#
# COMPACT_ATOMS: atom_id res chain seq x y z
N MET A 1 -9.16 -24.33 -4.91
CA MET A 1 -8.12 -23.38 -4.45
C MET A 1 -8.44 -22.80 -3.08
N VAL A 2 -9.64 -22.28 -2.82
CA VAL A 2 -9.99 -21.69 -1.51
C VAL A 2 -9.88 -22.71 -0.36
N VAL A 3 -10.24 -23.96 -0.59
CA VAL A 3 -10.22 -25.04 0.43
C VAL A 3 -8.80 -25.54 0.74
N THR A 4 -7.86 -25.39 -0.21
CA THR A 4 -6.50 -25.92 -0.08
C THR A 4 -5.44 -24.88 0.30
N ARG A 5 -5.78 -23.59 0.27
CA ARG A 5 -4.86 -22.49 0.59
C ARG A 5 -5.64 -21.35 1.26
N PRO A 6 -5.59 -21.24 2.59
CA PRO A 6 -6.22 -20.12 3.30
C PRO A 6 -5.59 -18.78 2.89
N ALA A 7 -6.38 -17.71 2.95
CA ALA A 7 -5.89 -16.36 2.75
C ALA A 7 -4.91 -15.99 3.87
N ARG A 8 -3.78 -15.39 3.51
CA ARG A 8 -2.85 -14.81 4.50
C ARG A 8 -3.42 -13.46 4.95
N LEU A 9 -3.74 -13.36 6.22
CA LEU A 9 -4.20 -12.11 6.81
C LEU A 9 -2.99 -11.34 7.35
N GLY A 10 -2.99 -10.02 7.20
CA GLY A 10 -2.02 -9.14 7.81
C GLY A 10 -2.21 -9.04 9.32
N LEU A 11 -1.22 -8.48 9.98
CA LEU A 11 -1.23 -8.29 11.43
C LEU A 11 -2.41 -7.41 11.89
N ASP A 12 -2.75 -6.41 11.09
CA ASP A 12 -3.91 -5.52 11.30
C ASP A 12 -5.27 -6.23 11.30
N LEU A 13 -5.31 -7.49 10.83
CA LEU A 13 -6.51 -8.33 10.82
C LEU A 13 -6.44 -9.52 11.78
N ARG A 14 -5.24 -10.05 12.05
CA ARG A 14 -5.03 -11.17 12.99
C ARG A 14 -4.84 -10.69 14.42
N GLY A 15 -4.36 -9.46 14.60
CA GLY A 15 -3.83 -8.94 15.85
C GLY A 15 -2.42 -9.47 16.14
N GLY A 16 -1.69 -8.78 16.99
CA GLY A 16 -0.31 -9.11 17.37
C GLY A 16 0.63 -7.92 17.18
N THR A 17 1.94 -8.18 17.17
CA THR A 17 2.99 -7.15 17.18
C THR A 17 3.86 -7.25 15.92
N GLN A 18 4.12 -6.10 15.29
CA GLN A 18 5.14 -5.91 14.25
C GLN A 18 6.26 -5.04 14.81
N ILE A 19 7.50 -5.48 14.63
CA ILE A 19 8.70 -4.76 15.05
C ILE A 19 9.58 -4.58 13.82
N VAL A 20 10.02 -3.35 13.56
CA VAL A 20 11.03 -3.05 12.55
C VAL A 20 12.33 -2.76 13.27
N LEU A 21 13.31 -3.60 13.02
CA LEU A 21 14.66 -3.50 13.55
C LEU A 21 15.59 -2.91 12.49
N GLU A 22 16.39 -1.92 12.86
CA GLU A 22 17.48 -1.38 12.03
C GLU A 22 18.81 -1.84 12.56
N ALA A 23 19.57 -2.54 11.72
CA ALA A 23 20.93 -2.96 12.03
C ALA A 23 21.87 -1.75 11.94
N THR A 24 22.68 -1.56 12.98
CA THR A 24 23.67 -0.48 13.09
C THR A 24 25.09 -1.02 12.96
N ASP A 25 25.98 -0.21 12.37
CA ASP A 25 27.38 -0.60 12.23
C ASP A 25 28.01 -0.73 13.62
N SER A 26 28.75 -1.81 13.87
CA SER A 26 29.60 -1.98 15.05
C SER A 26 31.04 -1.57 14.74
N PRO A 27 31.90 -1.33 15.76
CA PRO A 27 33.30 -1.01 15.53
C PRO A 27 34.04 -2.06 14.69
N ASP A 28 33.63 -3.31 14.82
CA ASP A 28 34.30 -4.47 14.21
C ASP A 28 33.64 -4.93 12.90
N ARG A 29 32.42 -4.53 12.63
CA ARG A 29 31.65 -5.02 11.47
C ARG A 29 30.67 -4.00 10.93
N ARG A 30 30.69 -3.82 9.61
CA ARG A 30 29.70 -3.01 8.89
C ARG A 30 28.49 -3.84 8.49
N VAL A 31 27.34 -3.18 8.41
CA VAL A 31 26.11 -3.80 7.93
C VAL A 31 26.18 -3.93 6.40
N ASP A 32 26.25 -5.16 5.94
CA ASP A 32 26.15 -5.54 4.54
C ASP A 32 25.03 -6.60 4.33
N GLY A 33 24.84 -7.02 3.10
CA GLY A 33 23.81 -8.00 2.77
C GLY A 33 23.96 -9.35 3.47
N ASP A 34 25.20 -9.81 3.66
CA ASP A 34 25.50 -11.10 4.31
C ASP A 34 25.32 -11.00 5.83
N THR A 35 25.75 -9.90 6.42
CA THR A 35 25.55 -9.60 7.84
C THR A 35 24.07 -9.51 8.17
N LEU A 36 23.28 -8.82 7.33
CA LEU A 36 21.84 -8.74 7.52
C LEU A 36 21.15 -10.10 7.34
N ALA A 37 21.62 -10.95 6.43
CA ALA A 37 21.09 -12.30 6.27
C ALA A 37 21.34 -13.17 7.50
N ARG A 38 22.55 -13.11 8.11
CA ARG A 38 22.88 -13.79 9.37
C ARG A 38 22.07 -13.24 10.54
N THR A 39 21.93 -11.92 10.63
CA THR A 39 21.06 -11.27 11.63
C THR A 39 19.63 -11.81 11.53
N LEU A 40 19.07 -11.90 10.33
CA LEU A 40 17.73 -12.44 10.10
C LEU A 40 17.62 -13.91 10.52
N GLU A 41 18.67 -14.71 10.33
CA GLU A 41 18.68 -16.12 10.77
C GLU A 41 18.68 -16.25 12.29
N VAL A 42 19.48 -15.44 12.99
CA VAL A 42 19.50 -15.41 14.46
C VAL A 42 18.15 -14.94 15.00
N LEU A 43 17.61 -13.84 14.45
CA LEU A 43 16.28 -13.34 14.83
C LEU A 43 15.21 -14.41 14.62
N ARG A 44 15.27 -15.18 13.54
CA ARG A 44 14.32 -16.27 13.28
C ARG A 44 14.39 -17.32 14.38
N ARG A 45 15.60 -17.78 14.75
CA ARG A 45 15.77 -18.75 15.84
C ARG A 45 15.18 -18.25 17.16
N ARG A 46 15.39 -16.98 17.48
CA ARG A 46 14.83 -16.36 18.70
C ARG A 46 13.29 -16.35 18.68
N VAL A 47 12.73 -15.91 17.56
CA VAL A 47 11.27 -15.88 17.39
C VAL A 47 10.65 -17.27 17.40
N ASP A 48 11.30 -18.25 16.78
CA ASP A 48 10.85 -19.65 16.80
C ASP A 48 10.84 -20.22 18.23
N GLN A 49 11.79 -19.80 19.07
CA GLN A 49 11.89 -20.24 20.48
C GLN A 49 10.87 -19.54 21.39
N LEU A 50 10.38 -18.33 21.03
CA LEU A 50 9.27 -17.69 21.70
C LEU A 50 7.91 -18.43 21.52
N GLY A 51 7.89 -19.49 20.68
CA GLY A 51 6.69 -20.29 20.45
C GLY A 51 5.61 -19.59 19.62
N VAL A 52 5.95 -18.51 18.94
CA VAL A 52 5.01 -17.74 18.09
C VAL A 52 4.55 -18.57 16.89
N THR A 53 3.25 -18.64 16.69
CA THR A 53 2.66 -19.38 15.57
C THR A 53 2.77 -18.59 14.26
N GLU A 54 3.41 -19.14 13.25
CA GLU A 54 3.58 -18.55 11.90
C GLU A 54 4.19 -17.14 11.88
N PRO A 55 5.34 -16.90 12.54
CA PRO A 55 5.99 -15.59 12.48
C PRO A 55 6.46 -15.26 11.06
N THR A 56 6.45 -13.98 10.72
CA THR A 56 6.97 -13.53 9.44
C THR A 56 8.21 -12.65 9.67
N LEU A 57 9.35 -13.07 9.14
CA LEU A 57 10.57 -12.30 9.15
C LEU A 57 10.99 -12.00 7.71
N GLN A 58 11.13 -10.71 7.39
CA GLN A 58 11.51 -10.30 6.05
C GLN A 58 12.50 -9.13 6.07
N ARG A 59 13.41 -9.16 5.12
CA ARG A 59 14.33 -8.05 4.90
C ARG A 59 13.60 -6.85 4.28
N SER A 60 13.91 -5.64 4.76
CA SER A 60 13.40 -4.38 4.24
C SER A 60 14.55 -3.41 3.95
N GLY A 61 14.88 -3.26 2.67
CA GLY A 61 16.05 -2.48 2.25
C GLY A 61 17.38 -3.15 2.64
N ASP A 62 18.41 -2.33 2.90
CA ASP A 62 19.77 -2.81 3.10
C ASP A 62 20.15 -3.00 4.57
N ARG A 63 19.38 -2.43 5.51
CA ARG A 63 19.71 -2.40 6.94
C ARG A 63 18.58 -2.82 7.86
N ARG A 64 17.35 -3.10 7.35
CA ARG A 64 16.19 -3.33 8.20
C ARG A 64 15.64 -4.74 8.08
N VAL A 65 15.14 -5.24 9.20
CA VAL A 65 14.38 -6.49 9.29
C VAL A 65 13.01 -6.18 9.88
N ILE A 66 11.95 -6.63 9.21
CA ILE A 66 10.58 -6.58 9.71
C ILE A 66 10.28 -7.93 10.34
N VAL A 67 9.84 -7.92 11.57
CA VAL A 67 9.41 -9.09 12.35
C VAL A 67 7.94 -8.93 12.67
N GLU A 68 7.11 -9.85 12.22
CA GLU A 68 5.68 -9.90 12.52
C GLU A 68 5.40 -11.11 13.41
N LEU A 69 4.78 -10.85 14.55
CA LEU A 69 4.48 -11.82 15.61
C LEU A 69 2.97 -11.88 15.83
N PRO A 70 2.23 -12.69 15.05
CA PRO A 70 0.81 -12.84 15.23
C PRO A 70 0.48 -13.43 16.60
N GLY A 71 -0.52 -12.84 17.29
CA GLY A 71 -0.96 -13.31 18.61
C GLY A 71 -0.09 -12.90 19.79
N VAL A 72 1.01 -12.17 19.56
CA VAL A 72 1.82 -11.56 20.62
C VAL A 72 1.33 -10.13 20.83
N TYR A 73 0.75 -9.87 22.00
CA TYR A 73 0.16 -8.57 22.34
C TYR A 73 1.00 -7.79 23.36
N ASP A 74 1.99 -8.44 23.96
CA ASP A 74 3.01 -7.81 24.79
C ASP A 74 4.28 -7.65 23.92
N PRO A 75 4.53 -6.45 23.40
CA PRO A 75 5.70 -6.20 22.58
C PRO A 75 7.01 -6.14 23.38
N GLU A 76 6.93 -5.93 24.69
CA GLU A 76 8.10 -5.66 25.53
C GLU A 76 8.94 -6.91 25.70
N GLU A 77 8.31 -8.05 26.05
CA GLU A 77 8.98 -9.35 26.15
C GLU A 77 9.61 -9.73 24.79
N ALA A 78 8.86 -9.53 23.71
CA ALA A 78 9.36 -9.83 22.38
C ALA A 78 10.57 -8.95 21.98
N VAL A 79 10.51 -7.64 22.26
CA VAL A 79 11.59 -6.68 21.99
C VAL A 79 12.83 -7.01 22.82
N GLU A 80 12.65 -7.35 24.09
CA GLU A 80 13.75 -7.68 24.99
C GLU A 80 14.51 -8.91 24.51
N VAL A 81 13.83 -9.97 24.13
CA VAL A 81 14.45 -11.19 23.62
C VAL A 81 15.08 -11.00 22.22
N ILE A 82 14.35 -10.30 21.33
CA ILE A 82 14.78 -10.14 19.94
C ILE A 82 15.90 -9.11 19.80
N GLY A 83 15.87 -8.01 20.60
CA GLY A 83 16.74 -6.85 20.43
C GLY A 83 18.11 -6.97 21.09
N LYS A 84 18.28 -7.83 22.12
CA LYS A 84 19.56 -8.01 22.80
C LYS A 84 20.62 -8.58 21.84
N THR A 85 21.83 -8.03 21.86
CA THR A 85 22.93 -8.54 21.04
C THR A 85 23.30 -9.96 21.45
N ALA A 86 23.29 -10.24 22.75
CA ALA A 86 23.58 -11.53 23.39
C ALA A 86 24.93 -12.10 22.98
N GLN A 87 25.96 -11.26 22.97
CA GLN A 87 27.33 -11.66 22.71
C GLN A 87 27.94 -12.30 23.97
N LEU A 88 27.85 -13.62 24.05
CA LEU A 88 28.45 -14.39 25.13
C LEU A 88 29.93 -14.57 24.89
N THR A 89 30.76 -14.24 25.90
CA THR A 89 32.22 -14.50 25.91
C THR A 89 32.62 -14.98 27.26
N LEU A 90 33.61 -15.92 27.30
CA LEU A 90 34.19 -16.45 28.53
C LEU A 90 35.66 -16.02 28.59
N HIS A 91 35.99 -15.41 29.71
CA HIS A 91 37.30 -14.78 29.91
C HIS A 91 38.02 -15.33 31.15
N PRO A 92 39.34 -15.47 31.09
CA PRO A 92 40.15 -15.67 32.31
C PRO A 92 40.14 -14.37 33.13
N VAL A 93 39.99 -14.48 34.45
CA VAL A 93 40.15 -13.35 35.37
C VAL A 93 41.62 -13.17 35.66
N LEU A 94 42.17 -12.00 35.37
CA LEU A 94 43.59 -11.66 35.61
C LEU A 94 43.83 -11.07 37.01
N GLY A 95 42.76 -10.64 37.68
CA GLY A 95 42.82 -10.07 39.03
C GLY A 95 41.70 -9.04 39.26
N LEU A 96 41.70 -8.44 40.45
CA LEU A 96 40.84 -7.31 40.75
C LEU A 96 41.50 -6.02 40.22
N ALA A 97 40.67 -5.10 39.69
CA ALA A 97 41.13 -3.76 39.35
C ALA A 97 41.02 -2.88 40.61
N GLU A 98 42.00 -1.98 40.82
CA GLU A 98 41.86 -0.98 41.87
C GLU A 98 40.69 -0.03 41.53
N PRO A 99 39.88 0.40 42.52
CA PRO A 99 38.80 1.34 42.26
C PRO A 99 39.39 2.62 41.69
N ALA A 100 38.94 3.00 40.47
CA ALA A 100 39.35 4.23 39.82
C ALA A 100 38.90 5.40 40.74
N THR A 101 39.82 6.17 41.24
CA THR A 101 39.60 7.50 41.83
C THR A 101 38.97 8.36 40.72
N GLU A 102 37.84 9.03 41.08
CA GLU A 102 37.00 9.83 40.23
C GLU A 102 37.73 10.70 39.21
N GLU A 103 37.83 10.22 37.96
CA GLU A 103 37.95 11.06 36.76
C GLU A 103 37.03 10.50 35.68
N PRO A 104 36.28 11.34 34.96
CA PRO A 104 35.35 10.87 33.95
C PRO A 104 36.11 10.20 32.82
N ALA A 105 35.83 8.91 32.59
CA ALA A 105 36.45 8.07 31.59
C ALA A 105 36.20 8.55 30.17
N THR A 106 37.05 9.47 29.72
CA THR A 106 37.47 9.58 28.31
C THR A 106 38.74 8.80 28.17
N THR A 107 38.67 7.50 27.93
CA THR A 107 39.88 6.75 27.56
C THR A 107 39.50 5.67 26.55
N GLN A 108 39.94 5.90 25.32
CA GLN A 108 40.32 4.84 24.42
C GLN A 108 41.31 3.90 25.16
N PRO A 109 41.12 2.59 25.11
CA PRO A 109 42.11 1.66 25.67
C PRO A 109 43.49 1.90 25.00
N PRO A 110 44.58 1.87 25.76
CA PRO A 110 45.91 2.03 25.17
C PRO A 110 46.11 0.90 24.14
N ALA A 111 46.51 1.26 22.94
CA ALA A 111 46.79 0.35 21.86
C ALA A 111 47.85 -0.68 22.34
N GLY A 112 47.42 -1.95 22.53
CA GLY A 112 48.37 -3.05 22.78
C GLY A 112 48.02 -4.02 23.89
N ARG A 113 46.86 -3.92 24.61
CA ARG A 113 46.39 -4.93 25.55
C ARG A 113 44.91 -5.24 25.35
N ASP A 114 44.61 -6.48 24.99
CA ASP A 114 43.26 -7.06 24.91
C ASP A 114 42.66 -7.33 26.31
N GLU A 115 42.93 -6.46 27.29
CA GLU A 115 42.43 -6.57 28.66
C GLU A 115 41.14 -5.74 28.78
N LEU A 116 40.10 -6.35 29.35
CA LEU A 116 38.79 -5.68 29.67
C LEU A 116 38.72 -5.49 31.17
N VAL A 117 38.23 -4.31 31.61
CA VAL A 117 37.85 -4.07 33.01
C VAL A 117 36.34 -3.93 33.08
N LEU A 118 35.69 -4.86 33.79
CA LEU A 118 34.23 -4.90 33.94
C LEU A 118 33.85 -5.05 35.40
N ALA A 119 32.66 -4.50 35.76
CA ALA A 119 32.07 -4.70 37.07
C ALA A 119 31.65 -6.19 37.24
N ASP A 120 31.94 -6.77 38.40
CA ASP A 120 31.50 -8.10 38.82
C ASP A 120 30.04 -8.05 39.34
N GLU A 121 29.43 -9.21 39.48
CA GLU A 121 28.10 -9.37 40.09
C GLU A 121 28.03 -8.80 41.53
N ASP A 122 29.13 -8.83 42.30
CA ASP A 122 29.25 -8.28 43.64
C ASP A 122 29.66 -6.79 43.71
N GLY A 123 29.73 -6.09 42.58
CA GLY A 123 30.11 -4.68 42.47
C GLY A 123 31.61 -4.42 42.48
N GLY A 124 32.45 -5.46 42.51
CA GLY A 124 33.89 -5.38 42.34
C GLY A 124 34.27 -5.10 40.89
N GLN A 125 35.51 -4.65 40.65
CA GLN A 125 36.03 -4.48 39.25
C GLN A 125 36.98 -5.64 38.94
N LEU A 126 36.67 -6.40 37.88
CA LEU A 126 37.50 -7.50 37.42
C LEU A 126 38.33 -7.05 36.20
N ARG A 127 39.60 -7.41 36.22
CA ARG A 127 40.46 -7.37 35.04
C ARG A 127 40.36 -8.70 34.32
N LEU A 128 39.94 -8.68 33.07
CA LEU A 128 39.71 -9.87 32.26
C LEU A 128 40.73 -9.93 31.13
N GLY A 129 41.21 -11.13 30.86
CA GLY A 129 42.02 -11.41 29.67
C GLY A 129 41.20 -11.50 28.39
N PRO A 130 41.83 -11.78 27.25
CA PRO A 130 41.12 -11.97 25.98
C PRO A 130 40.10 -13.11 26.10
N ALA A 131 39.03 -13.04 25.31
CA ALA A 131 37.98 -14.06 25.28
C ALA A 131 38.58 -15.43 24.84
N ALA A 132 38.52 -16.42 25.73
CA ALA A 132 38.96 -17.78 25.44
C ALA A 132 37.91 -18.56 24.64
N LEU A 133 36.63 -18.32 24.91
CA LEU A 133 35.50 -18.88 24.19
C LEU A 133 34.48 -17.76 23.86
N THR A 134 33.76 -17.98 22.76
CA THR A 134 32.62 -17.15 22.35
C THR A 134 31.37 -18.01 22.33
N GLY A 135 30.21 -17.38 22.24
CA GLY A 135 28.91 -18.07 22.15
C GLY A 135 28.79 -19.07 20.99
N GLU A 136 29.65 -18.97 19.97
CA GLU A 136 29.72 -19.96 18.88
C GLU A 136 30.15 -21.36 19.35
N ALA A 137 30.86 -21.45 20.48
CA ALA A 137 31.27 -22.70 21.09
C ALA A 137 30.14 -23.39 21.90
N VAL A 138 29.00 -22.74 22.08
CA VAL A 138 27.84 -23.28 22.82
C VAL A 138 26.92 -24.03 21.85
N GLY A 139 26.57 -25.26 22.19
CA GLY A 139 25.66 -26.12 21.44
C GLY A 139 24.21 -26.05 21.93
N ASP A 140 24.05 -26.03 23.27
CA ASP A 140 22.74 -25.91 23.91
C ASP A 140 22.86 -25.13 25.24
N ALA A 141 21.76 -24.53 25.67
CA ALA A 141 21.63 -23.87 26.96
C ALA A 141 20.22 -24.07 27.51
N ARG A 142 20.08 -24.39 28.81
CA ARG A 142 18.78 -24.68 29.46
C ARG A 142 18.72 -24.06 30.82
N ALA A 143 17.56 -23.44 31.11
CA ALA A 143 17.26 -23.04 32.48
C ALA A 143 16.86 -24.26 33.31
N GLU A 144 17.46 -24.43 34.47
CA GLU A 144 17.17 -25.52 35.39
C GLU A 144 17.29 -25.07 36.85
N LEU A 145 16.61 -25.74 37.75
CA LEU A 145 16.80 -25.52 39.20
C LEU A 145 18.08 -26.18 39.70
N ASP A 146 18.81 -25.46 40.50
CA ASP A 146 19.99 -26.00 41.19
C ASP A 146 19.65 -27.29 41.93
N ALA A 147 20.33 -28.36 41.63
CA ALA A 147 20.07 -29.68 42.23
C ALA A 147 20.29 -29.73 43.77
N GLN A 148 21.10 -28.80 44.31
CA GLN A 148 21.43 -28.76 45.76
C GLN A 148 20.42 -27.86 46.54
N PHE A 149 20.05 -26.74 45.96
CA PHE A 149 19.23 -25.71 46.66
C PHE A 149 17.77 -25.66 46.22
N GLN A 150 17.34 -26.29 45.12
CA GLN A 150 15.99 -26.40 44.58
C GLN A 150 15.14 -25.09 44.57
N THR A 151 15.78 -23.97 44.92
CA THR A 151 15.15 -22.64 45.01
C THR A 151 15.87 -21.60 44.12
N ARG A 152 17.02 -21.96 43.56
CA ARG A 152 17.83 -21.08 42.73
C ARG A 152 17.79 -21.56 41.27
N TRP A 153 17.55 -20.67 40.36
CA TRP A 153 17.63 -20.95 38.93
C TRP A 153 19.06 -20.78 38.46
N GLN A 154 19.51 -21.67 37.56
CA GLN A 154 20.79 -21.63 36.90
C GLN A 154 20.60 -21.93 35.42
N VAL A 155 21.59 -21.56 34.57
CA VAL A 155 21.59 -21.89 33.15
C VAL A 155 22.68 -22.90 32.86
N ALA A 156 22.29 -24.15 32.55
CA ALA A 156 23.20 -25.19 32.09
C ALA A 156 23.62 -24.96 30.65
N ILE A 157 24.89 -24.98 30.38
CA ILE A 157 25.49 -24.84 29.03
C ILE A 157 26.15 -26.14 28.62
N GLU A 158 25.93 -26.55 27.39
CA GLU A 158 26.60 -27.65 26.72
C GLU A 158 27.43 -27.11 25.54
N PHE A 159 28.74 -27.38 25.55
CA PHE A 159 29.63 -26.92 24.51
C PHE A 159 29.62 -27.85 23.29
N GLN A 160 29.82 -27.28 22.10
CA GLN A 160 29.95 -28.02 20.84
C GLN A 160 31.32 -27.87 20.19
N GLY A 161 31.64 -28.77 19.27
CA GLY A 161 32.90 -28.76 18.52
C GLY A 161 34.10 -28.87 19.42
N ASP A 162 35.03 -27.91 19.36
CA ASP A 162 36.20 -27.82 20.21
C ASP A 162 35.99 -27.01 21.50
N GLY A 163 34.74 -26.52 21.71
CA GLY A 163 34.39 -25.70 22.86
C GLY A 163 34.63 -26.38 24.21
N GLY A 164 34.28 -27.66 24.35
CA GLY A 164 34.54 -28.42 25.57
C GLY A 164 36.00 -28.55 25.89
N ARG A 165 36.87 -28.72 24.89
CA ARG A 165 38.33 -28.74 25.08
C ARG A 165 38.88 -27.39 25.54
N ARG A 166 38.48 -26.30 24.87
CA ARG A 166 38.88 -24.93 25.24
C ARG A 166 38.37 -24.55 26.64
N TRP A 167 37.17 -25.00 27.01
CA TRP A 167 36.64 -24.86 28.35
C TRP A 167 37.51 -25.55 29.38
N SER A 168 37.91 -26.81 29.11
CA SER A 168 38.82 -27.56 29.97
C SER A 168 40.20 -26.89 30.09
N GLU A 169 40.76 -26.35 29.01
CA GLU A 169 42.01 -25.58 29.01
C GLU A 169 41.87 -24.31 29.87
N LEU A 170 40.83 -23.48 29.66
CA LEU A 170 40.58 -22.26 30.41
C LEU A 170 40.40 -22.50 31.93
N THR A 171 39.59 -23.51 32.28
CA THR A 171 39.37 -23.88 33.68
C THR A 171 40.57 -24.58 34.29
N GLY A 172 41.37 -25.30 33.50
CA GLY A 172 42.62 -25.92 33.90
C GLY A 172 43.71 -24.88 34.26
N GLU A 173 43.85 -23.83 33.45
CA GLU A 173 44.74 -22.71 33.76
C GLU A 173 44.30 -21.96 35.04
N ALA A 174 42.99 -21.68 35.18
CA ALA A 174 42.46 -21.07 36.38
C ALA A 174 42.64 -21.94 37.61
N ALA A 175 42.52 -23.27 37.52
CA ALA A 175 42.72 -24.23 38.60
C ALA A 175 44.15 -24.25 39.15
N CYS A 176 45.14 -23.76 38.40
CA CYS A 176 46.53 -23.65 38.89
C CYS A 176 46.72 -22.56 39.94
N GLN A 177 45.76 -21.69 40.15
CA GLN A 177 45.79 -20.64 41.17
C GLN A 177 45.28 -21.19 42.51
N GLN A 178 45.70 -20.55 43.64
CA GLN A 178 45.29 -20.97 44.97
C GLN A 178 43.79 -20.73 45.17
N ALA A 179 43.15 -21.55 46.02
CA ALA A 179 41.77 -21.32 46.40
C ALA A 179 41.62 -19.94 47.05
N GLY A 180 40.65 -19.14 46.60
CA GLY A 180 40.43 -17.76 47.06
C GLY A 180 41.16 -16.69 46.23
N ASP A 181 42.08 -17.06 45.34
CA ASP A 181 42.69 -16.11 44.41
C ASP A 181 41.67 -15.71 43.31
N PRO A 182 41.46 -14.40 43.07
CA PRO A 182 40.57 -13.94 41.99
C PRO A 182 40.88 -14.55 40.63
N ARG A 183 42.13 -14.87 40.33
CA ARG A 183 42.58 -15.50 39.07
C ARG A 183 42.11 -16.94 38.92
N ARG A 184 41.55 -17.57 39.97
CA ARG A 184 40.91 -18.88 39.90
C ARG A 184 39.46 -18.81 39.39
N ARG A 185 38.97 -17.62 39.06
CA ARG A 185 37.63 -17.39 38.53
C ARG A 185 37.65 -17.36 37.01
N VAL A 186 36.52 -17.73 36.42
CA VAL A 186 36.25 -17.57 35.00
C VAL A 186 35.04 -16.62 34.86
N ALA A 187 35.22 -15.50 34.20
CA ALA A 187 34.17 -14.55 33.99
C ALA A 187 33.34 -14.92 32.75
N ILE A 188 32.02 -15.01 32.93
CA ILE A 188 31.05 -15.21 31.89
C ILE A 188 30.43 -13.84 31.61
N VAL A 189 30.68 -13.31 30.42
CA VAL A 189 30.33 -11.94 30.00
C VAL A 189 29.30 -12.01 28.90
N LEU A 190 28.20 -11.28 29.07
CA LEU A 190 27.16 -11.09 28.06
C LEU A 190 27.05 -9.60 27.76
N ASP A 191 27.19 -9.20 26.51
CA ASP A 191 27.07 -7.81 26.05
C ASP A 191 27.93 -6.82 26.88
N ARG A 192 29.17 -7.23 27.23
CA ARG A 192 30.14 -6.47 28.06
C ARG A 192 29.73 -6.30 29.53
N GLN A 193 28.78 -7.10 30.03
CA GLN A 193 28.45 -7.19 31.43
C GLN A 193 28.81 -8.56 31.97
N VAL A 194 29.49 -8.63 33.12
CA VAL A 194 29.73 -9.90 33.80
C VAL A 194 28.42 -10.38 34.41
N ILE A 195 27.94 -11.53 33.94
CA ILE A 195 26.70 -12.14 34.45
C ILE A 195 26.97 -13.16 35.53
N SER A 196 28.14 -13.72 35.54
CA SER A 196 28.65 -14.64 36.58
C SER A 196 30.16 -14.76 36.48
N SER A 197 30.80 -14.90 37.63
CA SER A 197 32.25 -15.10 37.68
C SER A 197 32.65 -16.19 38.69
N PRO A 198 32.16 -17.45 38.47
CA PRO A 198 32.37 -18.53 39.42
C PRO A 198 33.86 -18.88 39.57
N GLN A 199 34.23 -19.25 40.85
CA GLN A 199 35.53 -19.80 41.14
C GLN A 199 35.57 -21.28 40.74
N VAL A 200 36.62 -21.68 40.04
CA VAL A 200 36.85 -23.10 39.74
C VAL A 200 37.05 -23.90 41.01
N ASP A 201 36.29 -24.98 41.19
CA ASP A 201 36.25 -25.80 42.41
C ASP A 201 37.68 -26.24 42.81
N PRO A 202 38.04 -26.18 44.11
CA PRO A 202 39.36 -26.61 44.56
C PRO A 202 39.73 -28.04 44.23
N SER A 203 38.78 -28.94 44.01
CA SER A 203 38.99 -30.32 43.59
C SER A 203 39.50 -30.46 42.17
N VAL A 204 39.36 -29.43 41.32
CA VAL A 204 39.86 -29.45 39.93
C VAL A 204 41.35 -29.27 39.93
N ALA A 205 42.06 -30.24 39.36
CA ALA A 205 43.53 -30.24 39.27
C ALA A 205 44.02 -29.22 38.22
N CYS A 206 45.20 -28.59 38.54
CA CYS A 206 45.91 -27.73 37.62
C CYS A 206 46.17 -28.45 36.28
N GLU A 207 45.96 -27.75 35.15
CA GLU A 207 46.09 -28.22 33.77
C GLU A 207 45.05 -29.29 33.32
N GLN A 208 44.27 -29.86 34.24
CA GLN A 208 43.24 -30.85 33.90
C GLN A 208 41.91 -30.19 33.50
N GLY A 209 41.51 -29.15 34.24
CA GLY A 209 40.29 -28.40 34.01
C GLY A 209 38.99 -29.19 34.21
N ILE A 210 37.85 -28.55 33.90
CA ILE A 210 36.52 -29.15 33.98
C ILE A 210 36.25 -29.85 32.66
N GLY A 211 36.24 -31.18 32.71
CA GLY A 211 35.93 -32.04 31.57
C GLY A 211 34.43 -32.20 31.35
N GLY A 212 34.05 -32.94 30.28
CA GLY A 212 32.63 -33.29 30.01
C GLY A 212 31.91 -32.31 29.10
N GLY A 213 32.50 -31.14 28.79
CA GLY A 213 31.92 -30.20 27.83
C GLY A 213 30.63 -29.51 28.31
N GLN A 214 30.42 -29.46 29.63
CA GLN A 214 29.25 -28.83 30.26
C GLN A 214 29.68 -27.87 31.38
N THR A 215 28.91 -26.81 31.58
CA THR A 215 29.06 -25.85 32.68
C THR A 215 27.71 -25.25 33.06
N VAL A 216 27.67 -24.57 34.20
CA VAL A 216 26.49 -23.87 34.66
C VAL A 216 26.82 -22.41 34.91
N ILE A 217 25.92 -21.53 34.49
CA ILE A 217 25.94 -20.13 34.88
C ILE A 217 25.06 -20.01 36.14
N THR A 218 25.68 -19.63 37.25
CA THR A 218 24.99 -19.41 38.53
C THR A 218 24.83 -17.93 38.80
N GLY A 219 23.72 -17.55 39.40
CA GLY A 219 23.39 -16.17 39.77
C GLY A 219 22.08 -16.13 40.53
N ASP A 220 21.67 -14.97 40.96
CA ASP A 220 20.37 -14.77 41.62
C ASP A 220 19.25 -14.55 40.55
N PHE A 221 19.08 -15.55 39.66
CA PHE A 221 18.11 -15.50 38.56
C PHE A 221 16.71 -15.84 39.09
N THR A 222 15.73 -15.08 38.60
CA THR A 222 14.33 -15.51 38.59
C THR A 222 14.11 -16.58 37.53
N ASP A 223 12.98 -17.28 37.59
CA ASP A 223 12.58 -18.25 36.55
C ASP A 223 12.64 -17.63 35.14
N GLN A 224 12.03 -16.46 34.95
CA GLN A 224 11.96 -15.76 33.67
C GLN A 224 13.36 -15.35 33.19
N GLU A 225 14.20 -14.77 34.04
CA GLU A 225 15.55 -14.36 33.66
C GLU A 225 16.44 -15.55 33.23
N ALA A 226 16.33 -16.70 33.90
CA ALA A 226 17.07 -17.90 33.53
C ALA A 226 16.57 -18.46 32.17
N GLN A 227 15.27 -18.46 31.94
CA GLN A 227 14.68 -18.88 30.68
C GLN A 227 15.13 -17.96 29.53
N ASP A 228 15.04 -16.64 29.69
CA ASP A 228 15.44 -15.65 28.69
C ASP A 228 16.93 -15.74 28.38
N LEU A 229 17.77 -15.87 29.43
CA LEU A 229 19.21 -16.04 29.25
C LEU A 229 19.54 -17.33 28.48
N SER A 230 18.90 -18.44 28.85
CA SER A 230 19.09 -19.72 28.14
C SER A 230 18.68 -19.64 26.67
N LEU A 231 17.58 -18.94 26.38
CA LEU A 231 17.06 -18.69 25.03
C LEU A 231 18.04 -17.85 24.21
N LEU A 232 18.52 -16.73 24.79
CA LEU A 232 19.48 -15.82 24.13
C LEU A 232 20.80 -16.54 23.78
N ILE A 233 21.35 -17.34 24.71
CA ILE A 233 22.57 -18.11 24.50
C ILE A 233 22.37 -19.14 23.39
N ARG A 234 21.28 -19.91 23.42
CA ARG A 234 20.95 -20.95 22.45
C ARG A 234 20.70 -20.39 21.04
N ALA A 235 19.98 -19.26 20.94
CA ALA A 235 19.71 -18.62 19.67
C ALA A 235 20.96 -17.99 19.02
N GLY A 236 21.94 -17.65 19.84
CA GLY A 236 23.22 -17.06 19.43
C GLY A 236 23.21 -15.53 19.36
N ALA A 237 24.43 -14.98 19.27
CA ALA A 237 24.67 -13.56 19.20
C ALA A 237 24.27 -12.97 17.85
N LEU A 238 23.72 -11.75 17.88
CA LEU A 238 23.53 -10.95 16.68
C LEU A 238 24.90 -10.49 16.16
N PRO A 239 25.16 -10.60 14.83
CA PRO A 239 26.43 -10.19 14.24
C PRO A 239 26.68 -8.68 14.31
N VAL A 240 25.62 -7.88 14.44
CA VAL A 240 25.61 -6.42 14.62
C VAL A 240 24.48 -6.01 15.55
N PRO A 241 24.60 -4.89 16.27
CA PRO A 241 23.52 -4.36 17.08
C PRO A 241 22.29 -4.03 16.22
N VAL A 242 21.11 -4.16 16.81
CA VAL A 242 19.85 -3.77 16.20
C VAL A 242 19.09 -2.81 17.11
N GLU A 243 18.43 -1.82 16.51
CA GLU A 243 17.61 -0.85 17.21
C GLU A 243 16.16 -0.97 16.73
N VAL A 244 15.20 -0.87 17.65
CA VAL A 244 13.78 -0.80 17.31
C VAL A 244 13.48 0.58 16.76
N VAL A 245 13.15 0.66 15.47
CA VAL A 245 12.84 1.92 14.80
C VAL A 245 11.35 2.13 14.54
N GLU A 246 10.59 1.02 14.55
CA GLU A 246 9.13 1.04 14.45
C GLU A 246 8.58 -0.18 15.21
N GLN A 247 7.51 0.04 15.97
CA GLN A 247 6.77 -1.00 16.65
C GLN A 247 5.29 -0.70 16.49
N ARG A 248 4.52 -1.74 16.20
CA ARG A 248 3.08 -1.63 16.01
C ARG A 248 2.39 -2.85 16.62
N THR A 249 1.59 -2.63 17.62
CA THR A 249 0.75 -3.66 18.26
C THR A 249 -0.72 -3.40 17.95
N VAL A 250 -1.44 -4.43 17.56
CA VAL A 250 -2.88 -4.38 17.23
C VAL A 250 -3.58 -5.43 18.07
N GLY A 251 -4.56 -5.01 18.86
CA GLY A 251 -5.36 -5.91 19.67
C GLY A 251 -6.24 -6.86 18.84
N PRO A 252 -6.59 -8.04 19.38
CA PRO A 252 -7.33 -9.08 18.65
C PRO A 252 -8.75 -8.64 18.28
N THR A 253 -9.38 -7.87 19.14
CA THR A 253 -10.76 -7.40 18.99
C THR A 253 -10.93 -6.44 17.82
N LEU A 254 -9.91 -5.62 17.55
CA LEU A 254 -9.92 -4.63 16.47
C LEU A 254 -9.93 -5.29 15.08
N GLY A 255 -9.10 -6.31 14.88
CA GLY A 255 -9.00 -7.02 13.59
C GLY A 255 -10.31 -7.75 13.22
N GLU A 256 -10.91 -8.48 14.16
CA GLU A 256 -12.17 -9.19 13.95
C GLU A 256 -13.32 -8.23 13.63
N ALA A 257 -13.45 -7.15 14.43
CA ALA A 257 -14.46 -6.12 14.21
C ALA A 257 -14.30 -5.48 12.82
N ALA A 258 -13.08 -5.16 12.42
CA ALA A 258 -12.79 -4.55 11.13
C ALA A 258 -13.11 -5.48 9.95
N ILE A 259 -12.82 -6.79 10.05
CA ILE A 259 -13.19 -7.78 9.02
C ILE A 259 -14.72 -7.83 8.87
N LYS A 260 -15.45 -7.96 9.98
CA LYS A 260 -16.91 -8.04 9.98
C LYS A 260 -17.54 -6.78 9.38
N ALA A 261 -17.09 -5.62 9.79
CA ALA A 261 -17.52 -4.32 9.29
C ALA A 261 -17.25 -4.19 7.77
N SER A 262 -16.05 -4.55 7.32
CA SER A 262 -15.67 -4.49 5.90
C SER A 262 -16.50 -5.42 5.03
N VAL A 263 -16.79 -6.65 5.49
CA VAL A 263 -17.63 -7.61 4.78
C VAL A 263 -19.07 -7.11 4.68
N GLN A 264 -19.62 -6.56 5.76
CA GLN A 264 -20.97 -5.99 5.75
C GLN A 264 -21.05 -4.81 4.77
N ALA A 265 -20.08 -3.90 4.81
CA ALA A 265 -19.98 -2.76 3.88
C ALA A 265 -19.87 -3.22 2.43
N ALA A 266 -19.02 -4.22 2.14
CA ALA A 266 -18.86 -4.79 0.81
C ALA A 266 -20.15 -5.42 0.28
N VAL A 267 -20.85 -6.20 1.09
CA VAL A 267 -22.12 -6.85 0.71
C VAL A 267 -23.18 -5.80 0.46
N LEU A 268 -23.39 -4.85 1.39
CA LEU A 268 -24.40 -3.80 1.25
C LEU A 268 -24.10 -2.90 0.04
N GLY A 269 -22.88 -2.40 -0.08
CA GLY A 269 -22.48 -1.52 -1.17
C GLY A 269 -22.60 -2.21 -2.54
N THR A 270 -22.18 -3.47 -2.64
CA THR A 270 -22.35 -4.27 -3.86
C THR A 270 -23.82 -4.51 -4.18
N ALA A 271 -24.65 -4.84 -3.20
CA ALA A 271 -26.09 -5.04 -3.39
C ALA A 271 -26.78 -3.76 -3.88
N LEU A 272 -26.47 -2.61 -3.29
CA LEU A 272 -26.99 -1.31 -3.74
C LEU A 272 -26.56 -0.98 -5.17
N THR A 273 -25.30 -1.24 -5.49
CA THR A 273 -24.74 -1.03 -6.84
C THR A 273 -25.43 -1.93 -7.87
N ILE A 274 -25.62 -3.22 -7.56
CA ILE A 274 -26.34 -4.17 -8.42
C ILE A 274 -27.79 -3.74 -8.62
N LEU A 275 -28.48 -3.37 -7.53
CA LEU A 275 -29.86 -2.90 -7.60
C LEU A 275 -29.98 -1.66 -8.50
N TYR A 276 -29.10 -0.70 -8.31
CA TYR A 276 -29.03 0.50 -9.15
C TYR A 276 -28.78 0.14 -10.62
N MET A 277 -27.81 -0.73 -10.92
CA MET A 277 -27.50 -1.16 -12.28
C MET A 277 -28.70 -1.85 -12.95
N ILE A 278 -29.40 -2.73 -12.24
CA ILE A 278 -30.60 -3.40 -12.77
C ILE A 278 -31.73 -2.39 -13.01
N ALA A 279 -31.94 -1.47 -12.07
CA ALA A 279 -32.99 -0.44 -12.19
C ALA A 279 -32.72 0.49 -13.39
N TYR A 280 -31.49 0.88 -13.63
CA TYR A 280 -31.14 1.85 -14.68
C TYR A 280 -30.88 1.20 -16.04
N TYR A 281 -30.14 0.07 -16.09
CA TYR A 281 -29.75 -0.63 -17.33
C TYR A 281 -30.58 -1.87 -17.62
N ARG A 282 -31.57 -2.20 -16.77
CA ARG A 282 -32.46 -3.36 -16.93
C ARG A 282 -31.66 -4.66 -17.12
N LEU A 283 -31.88 -5.39 -18.22
CA LEU A 283 -31.21 -6.66 -18.50
C LEU A 283 -29.68 -6.53 -18.64
N LEU A 284 -29.18 -5.43 -19.26
CA LEU A 284 -27.75 -5.15 -19.30
C LEU A 284 -27.18 -4.97 -17.88
N GLY A 285 -27.93 -4.33 -16.98
CA GLY A 285 -27.55 -4.22 -15.57
C GLY A 285 -27.48 -5.57 -14.86
N GLY A 286 -28.40 -6.48 -15.16
CA GLY A 286 -28.35 -7.86 -14.66
C GLY A 286 -27.11 -8.64 -15.17
N LEU A 287 -26.73 -8.44 -16.43
CA LEU A 287 -25.49 -9.04 -16.98
C LEU A 287 -24.25 -8.43 -16.35
N ALA A 288 -24.24 -7.11 -16.09
CA ALA A 288 -23.16 -6.48 -15.34
C ALA A 288 -23.06 -7.00 -13.90
N ALA A 289 -24.19 -7.31 -13.24
CA ALA A 289 -24.19 -7.92 -11.92
C ALA A 289 -23.51 -9.30 -11.93
N VAL A 290 -23.82 -10.13 -12.93
CA VAL A 290 -23.14 -11.44 -13.10
C VAL A 290 -21.65 -11.23 -13.35
N ALA A 291 -21.27 -10.30 -14.22
CA ALA A 291 -19.87 -9.98 -14.47
C ALA A 291 -19.16 -9.46 -13.21
N LEU A 292 -19.83 -8.69 -12.37
CA LEU A 292 -19.32 -8.18 -11.09
C LEU A 292 -19.07 -9.32 -10.08
N LEU A 293 -19.96 -10.30 -10.02
CA LEU A 293 -19.74 -11.51 -9.20
C LEU A 293 -18.55 -12.33 -9.70
N CYS A 294 -18.44 -12.51 -11.03
CA CYS A 294 -17.26 -13.15 -11.63
C CYS A 294 -15.98 -12.36 -11.34
N TYR A 295 -16.04 -11.03 -11.39
CA TYR A 295 -14.93 -10.14 -11.02
C TYR A 295 -14.48 -10.39 -9.58
N GLY A 296 -15.39 -10.39 -8.61
CA GLY A 296 -15.05 -10.63 -7.20
C GLY A 296 -14.37 -11.98 -6.99
N LEU A 297 -14.92 -13.04 -7.58
CA LEU A 297 -14.34 -14.39 -7.50
C LEU A 297 -12.96 -14.50 -8.16
N LEU A 298 -12.79 -13.93 -9.35
CA LEU A 298 -11.51 -13.93 -10.06
C LEU A 298 -10.45 -13.12 -9.34
N SER A 299 -10.79 -11.91 -8.87
CA SER A 299 -9.86 -11.06 -8.13
C SER A 299 -9.39 -11.72 -6.84
N PHE A 300 -10.32 -12.32 -6.09
CA PHE A 300 -9.98 -13.07 -4.88
C PHE A 300 -9.10 -14.29 -5.20
N ALA A 301 -9.42 -15.04 -6.26
CA ALA A 301 -8.62 -16.18 -6.69
C ALA A 301 -7.18 -15.77 -7.11
N VAL A 302 -7.03 -14.64 -7.80
CA VAL A 302 -5.71 -14.11 -8.18
C VAL A 302 -4.92 -13.68 -6.95
N LEU A 303 -5.52 -12.99 -5.98
CA LEU A 303 -4.87 -12.60 -4.72
C LEU A 303 -4.37 -13.82 -3.94
N LEU A 304 -5.20 -14.89 -3.85
CA LEU A 304 -4.78 -16.17 -3.24
C LEU A 304 -3.63 -16.84 -4.01
N ALA A 305 -3.68 -16.82 -5.34
CA ALA A 305 -2.63 -17.41 -6.18
C ALA A 305 -1.28 -16.67 -6.01
N LEU A 306 -1.32 -15.35 -5.88
CA LEU A 306 -0.16 -14.49 -5.62
C LEU A 306 0.34 -14.60 -4.17
N ARG A 307 -0.37 -15.32 -3.29
CA ARG A 307 -0.07 -15.38 -1.84
C ARG A 307 0.03 -13.98 -1.22
N SER A 308 -0.79 -13.05 -1.69
CA SER A 308 -0.82 -11.70 -1.17
C SER A 308 -1.37 -11.69 0.26
N THR A 309 -0.71 -10.96 1.15
CA THR A 309 -1.21 -10.70 2.50
C THR A 309 -2.35 -9.69 2.42
N LEU A 310 -3.52 -10.06 2.91
CA LEU A 310 -4.69 -9.18 2.98
C LEU A 310 -4.56 -8.32 4.23
N THR A 311 -4.39 -7.02 4.03
CA THR A 311 -4.35 -5.99 5.08
C THR A 311 -5.67 -5.23 5.13
N LEU A 312 -5.95 -4.50 6.20
CA LEU A 312 -7.16 -3.69 6.32
C LEU A 312 -7.31 -2.68 5.16
N PRO A 313 -6.29 -1.86 4.83
CA PRO A 313 -6.35 -1.05 3.61
C PRO A 313 -6.46 -1.89 2.34
N GLY A 314 -5.86 -3.09 2.31
CA GLY A 314 -5.99 -4.02 1.17
C GLY A 314 -7.42 -4.48 0.94
N ILE A 315 -8.17 -4.79 2.00
CA ILE A 315 -9.61 -5.10 1.90
C ILE A 315 -10.39 -3.89 1.40
N ALA A 316 -10.11 -2.70 1.95
CA ALA A 316 -10.74 -1.46 1.48
C ALA A 316 -10.48 -1.21 -0.02
N GLY A 317 -9.25 -1.46 -0.49
CA GLY A 317 -8.89 -1.40 -1.90
C GLY A 317 -9.63 -2.42 -2.75
N PHE A 318 -9.81 -3.64 -2.26
CA PHE A 318 -10.61 -4.67 -2.93
C PHE A 318 -12.08 -4.26 -3.05
N VAL A 319 -12.65 -3.73 -1.97
CA VAL A 319 -14.05 -3.25 -1.92
C VAL A 319 -14.24 -2.06 -2.85
N LEU A 320 -13.32 -1.10 -2.86
CA LEU A 320 -13.31 0.03 -3.79
C LEU A 320 -13.23 -0.45 -5.25
N ALA A 321 -12.38 -1.42 -5.53
CA ALA A 321 -12.19 -1.95 -6.87
C ALA A 321 -13.44 -2.66 -7.41
N ILE A 322 -14.32 -3.20 -6.54
CA ILE A 322 -15.66 -3.68 -6.91
C ILE A 322 -16.49 -2.51 -7.48
N GLY A 323 -16.45 -1.35 -6.84
CA GLY A 323 -17.13 -0.13 -7.33
C GLY A 323 -16.62 0.33 -8.70
N MET A 324 -15.30 0.30 -8.87
CA MET A 324 -14.67 0.69 -10.14
C MET A 324 -14.89 -0.33 -11.26
N ALA A 325 -15.10 -1.61 -10.94
CA ALA A 325 -15.35 -2.64 -11.96
C ALA A 325 -16.67 -2.42 -12.74
N VAL A 326 -17.58 -1.64 -12.19
CA VAL A 326 -18.83 -1.26 -12.86
C VAL A 326 -18.61 -0.18 -13.93
N ASP A 327 -17.63 0.72 -13.75
CA ASP A 327 -17.35 1.86 -14.65
C ASP A 327 -17.16 1.43 -16.11
N ALA A 328 -16.32 0.43 -16.35
CA ALA A 328 -16.07 -0.09 -17.69
C ALA A 328 -17.36 -0.64 -18.35
N ASN A 329 -18.23 -1.30 -17.58
CA ASN A 329 -19.50 -1.81 -18.07
C ASN A 329 -20.48 -0.67 -18.43
N VAL A 330 -20.58 0.35 -17.56
CA VAL A 330 -21.37 1.55 -17.81
C VAL A 330 -20.93 2.25 -19.09
N LEU A 331 -19.61 2.40 -19.29
CA LEU A 331 -19.05 3.00 -20.49
C LEU A 331 -19.48 2.26 -21.76
N VAL A 332 -19.36 0.94 -21.77
CA VAL A 332 -19.80 0.11 -22.91
C VAL A 332 -21.30 0.28 -23.15
N PHE A 333 -22.10 0.24 -22.10
CA PHE A 333 -23.57 0.33 -22.22
C PHE A 333 -24.03 1.69 -22.72
N GLU A 334 -23.42 2.77 -22.26
CA GLU A 334 -23.74 4.11 -22.78
C GLU A 334 -23.32 4.27 -24.25
N ARG A 335 -22.16 3.73 -24.66
CA ARG A 335 -21.77 3.72 -26.07
C ARG A 335 -22.69 2.85 -26.94
N MET A 336 -23.16 1.72 -26.42
CA MET A 336 -24.19 0.91 -27.12
C MET A 336 -25.51 1.66 -27.28
N ARG A 337 -25.94 2.42 -26.26
CA ARG A 337 -27.13 3.29 -26.31
C ARG A 337 -27.00 4.38 -27.37
N GLU A 338 -25.82 5.05 -27.40
CA GLU A 338 -25.53 6.08 -28.42
C GLU A 338 -25.67 5.53 -29.84
N GLU A 339 -25.05 4.38 -30.13
CA GLU A 339 -25.10 3.72 -31.43
C GLU A 339 -26.52 3.26 -31.80
N HIS A 340 -27.26 2.75 -30.81
CA HIS A 340 -28.63 2.31 -31.02
C HIS A 340 -29.58 3.50 -31.33
N ARG A 341 -29.44 4.62 -30.64
CA ARG A 341 -30.16 5.86 -30.91
C ARG A 341 -29.80 6.47 -32.26
N ALA A 342 -28.59 6.30 -32.72
CA ALA A 342 -28.15 6.70 -34.06
C ALA A 342 -28.74 5.80 -35.17
N GLY A 343 -29.62 4.84 -34.82
CA GLY A 343 -30.32 3.98 -35.78
C GLY A 343 -29.58 2.66 -36.09
N ALA A 344 -28.49 2.35 -35.40
CA ALA A 344 -27.83 1.08 -35.59
C ALA A 344 -28.65 -0.10 -35.03
N GLY A 345 -28.71 -1.20 -35.76
CA GLY A 345 -29.29 -2.44 -35.25
C GLY A 345 -28.56 -2.95 -34.01
N LEU A 346 -29.18 -3.89 -33.27
CA LEU A 346 -28.68 -4.39 -31.99
C LEU A 346 -27.22 -4.90 -32.03
N ARG A 347 -26.90 -5.76 -33.01
CA ARG A 347 -25.56 -6.33 -33.16
C ARG A 347 -24.49 -5.30 -33.55
N PRO A 348 -24.74 -4.42 -34.56
CA PRO A 348 -23.82 -3.31 -34.85
C PRO A 348 -23.63 -2.34 -33.65
N SER A 349 -24.67 -2.08 -32.86
CA SER A 349 -24.57 -1.26 -31.64
C SER A 349 -23.66 -1.87 -30.61
N LEU A 350 -23.70 -3.20 -30.45
CA LEU A 350 -22.80 -3.95 -29.58
C LEU A 350 -21.34 -3.85 -30.08
N GLU A 351 -21.09 -4.23 -31.33
CA GLU A 351 -19.73 -4.28 -31.87
C GLU A 351 -19.06 -2.89 -31.86
N ARG A 352 -19.79 -1.85 -32.28
CA ARG A 352 -19.30 -0.47 -32.28
C ARG A 352 -19.20 0.11 -30.88
N GLY A 353 -20.14 -0.23 -29.96
CA GLY A 353 -20.12 0.21 -28.58
C GLY A 353 -18.85 -0.27 -27.86
N PHE A 354 -18.52 -1.55 -27.97
CA PHE A 354 -17.28 -2.10 -27.41
C PHE A 354 -16.03 -1.49 -28.06
N ALA A 355 -15.99 -1.38 -29.40
CA ALA A 355 -14.85 -0.82 -30.11
C ALA A 355 -14.58 0.65 -29.73
N LYS A 356 -15.64 1.47 -29.58
CA LYS A 356 -15.50 2.87 -29.17
C LYS A 356 -15.19 3.03 -27.69
N ALA A 357 -15.70 2.14 -26.83
CA ALA A 357 -15.42 2.17 -25.40
C ALA A 357 -14.00 1.74 -25.06
N LEU A 358 -13.39 0.84 -25.85
CA LEU A 358 -12.10 0.22 -25.57
C LEU A 358 -11.00 1.23 -25.22
N SER A 359 -10.86 2.27 -26.05
CA SER A 359 -9.78 3.26 -25.82
C SER A 359 -9.95 4.00 -24.50
N ALA A 360 -11.17 4.41 -24.16
CA ALA A 360 -11.44 5.10 -22.92
C ALA A 360 -11.30 4.17 -21.69
N ILE A 361 -11.72 2.90 -21.80
CA ILE A 361 -11.54 1.90 -20.73
C ILE A 361 -10.05 1.67 -20.45
N VAL A 362 -9.24 1.49 -21.51
CA VAL A 362 -7.80 1.28 -21.36
C VAL A 362 -7.12 2.51 -20.76
N ASP A 363 -7.43 3.71 -21.29
CA ASP A 363 -6.82 4.96 -20.80
C ASP A 363 -7.14 5.19 -19.32
N SER A 364 -8.40 4.98 -18.89
CA SER A 364 -8.81 5.18 -17.50
C SER A 364 -8.19 4.17 -16.54
N ASN A 365 -8.12 2.90 -16.95
CA ASN A 365 -7.53 1.86 -16.11
C ASN A 365 -6.00 1.98 -16.03
N ILE A 366 -5.33 2.47 -17.06
CA ILE A 366 -3.89 2.76 -17.02
C ILE A 366 -3.60 3.85 -15.99
N THR A 367 -4.38 4.94 -15.94
CA THR A 367 -4.16 6.02 -14.96
C THR A 367 -4.32 5.53 -13.52
N THR A 368 -5.33 4.71 -13.25
CA THR A 368 -5.53 4.10 -11.93
C THR A 368 -4.43 3.08 -11.61
N LEU A 369 -4.02 2.26 -12.59
CA LEU A 369 -2.94 1.28 -12.41
C LEU A 369 -1.60 1.96 -12.11
N LEU A 370 -1.29 3.09 -12.75
CA LEU A 370 -0.09 3.87 -12.44
C LEU A 370 -0.07 4.32 -10.98
N ALA A 371 -1.19 4.83 -10.45
CA ALA A 371 -1.30 5.19 -9.04
C ALA A 371 -1.13 3.98 -8.11
N ALA A 372 -1.76 2.84 -8.43
CA ALA A 372 -1.66 1.61 -7.65
C ALA A 372 -0.25 1.01 -7.63
N VAL A 373 0.44 1.03 -8.78
CA VAL A 373 1.84 0.57 -8.91
C VAL A 373 2.78 1.49 -8.13
N LEU A 374 2.58 2.80 -8.17
CA LEU A 374 3.37 3.73 -7.36
C LEU A 374 3.20 3.46 -5.86
N LEU A 375 1.97 3.19 -5.40
CA LEU A 375 1.71 2.77 -4.03
C LEU A 375 2.47 1.48 -3.66
N PHE A 376 2.47 0.49 -4.55
CA PHE A 376 3.22 -0.76 -4.31
C PHE A 376 4.72 -0.53 -4.09
N PHE A 377 5.36 0.35 -4.87
CA PHE A 377 6.80 0.57 -4.78
C PHE A 377 7.21 1.57 -3.70
N LEU A 378 6.39 2.58 -3.43
CA LEU A 378 6.77 3.71 -2.57
C LEU A 378 6.15 3.67 -1.17
N ALA A 379 5.03 2.96 -1.00
CA ALA A 379 4.42 2.77 0.31
C ALA A 379 5.05 1.60 1.08
N SER A 380 4.91 1.64 2.39
CA SER A 380 5.38 0.61 3.32
C SER A 380 4.21 -0.07 4.04
N GLY A 381 4.47 -1.19 4.71
CA GLY A 381 3.52 -1.87 5.58
C GLY A 381 2.17 -2.19 4.92
N ALA A 382 1.10 -1.94 5.64
CA ALA A 382 -0.27 -2.25 5.23
C ALA A 382 -0.73 -1.52 3.96
N VAL A 383 -0.22 -0.31 3.71
CA VAL A 383 -0.56 0.51 2.53
C VAL A 383 -0.05 -0.11 1.22
N ARG A 384 1.08 -0.83 1.26
CA ARG A 384 1.58 -1.60 0.11
C ARG A 384 0.59 -2.69 -0.32
N GLY A 385 -0.08 -3.34 0.65
CA GLY A 385 -1.14 -4.31 0.38
C GLY A 385 -2.30 -3.72 -0.41
N PHE A 386 -2.69 -2.48 -0.11
CA PHE A 386 -3.68 -1.73 -0.89
C PHE A 386 -3.25 -1.56 -2.36
N GLY A 387 -1.99 -1.19 -2.63
CA GLY A 387 -1.46 -1.08 -3.99
C GLY A 387 -1.57 -2.39 -4.78
N VAL A 388 -1.30 -3.55 -4.14
CA VAL A 388 -1.45 -4.88 -4.75
C VAL A 388 -2.91 -5.18 -5.09
N THR A 389 -3.81 -5.04 -4.11
CA THR A 389 -5.23 -5.38 -4.29
C THR A 389 -5.89 -4.49 -5.33
N LEU A 390 -5.56 -3.20 -5.36
CA LEU A 390 -6.04 -2.25 -6.35
C LEU A 390 -5.50 -2.59 -7.76
N SER A 391 -4.22 -2.93 -7.89
CA SER A 391 -3.61 -3.32 -9.18
C SER A 391 -4.27 -4.57 -9.74
N VAL A 392 -4.44 -5.62 -8.93
CA VAL A 392 -5.15 -6.84 -9.32
C VAL A 392 -6.60 -6.52 -9.68
N GLY A 393 -7.28 -5.73 -8.85
CA GLY A 393 -8.66 -5.32 -9.08
C GLY A 393 -8.85 -4.62 -10.44
N VAL A 394 -7.99 -3.65 -10.77
CA VAL A 394 -8.03 -2.92 -12.05
C VAL A 394 -7.80 -3.85 -13.23
N LEU A 395 -6.81 -4.73 -13.17
CA LEU A 395 -6.51 -5.68 -14.27
C LEU A 395 -7.65 -6.67 -14.49
N VAL A 396 -8.19 -7.23 -13.41
CA VAL A 396 -9.31 -8.17 -13.48
C VAL A 396 -10.61 -7.47 -13.92
N SER A 397 -10.86 -6.22 -13.48
CA SER A 397 -12.03 -5.45 -13.93
C SER A 397 -12.00 -5.20 -15.44
N MET A 398 -10.83 -4.85 -15.98
CA MET A 398 -10.65 -4.68 -17.41
C MET A 398 -10.90 -5.99 -18.18
N PHE A 399 -10.37 -7.11 -17.68
CA PHE A 399 -10.62 -8.42 -18.27
C PHE A 399 -12.11 -8.79 -18.24
N THR A 400 -12.78 -8.62 -17.08
CA THR A 400 -14.20 -8.98 -16.95
C THR A 400 -15.09 -8.11 -17.83
N ALA A 401 -14.83 -6.82 -17.93
CA ALA A 401 -15.60 -5.92 -18.79
C ALA A 401 -15.41 -6.22 -20.28
N LEU A 402 -14.18 -6.45 -20.73
CA LEU A 402 -13.88 -6.63 -22.14
C LEU A 402 -14.15 -8.05 -22.66
N VAL A 403 -14.07 -9.06 -21.79
CA VAL A 403 -14.25 -10.46 -22.18
C VAL A 403 -15.56 -11.02 -21.64
N ILE A 404 -15.75 -11.05 -20.31
CA ILE A 404 -16.93 -11.71 -19.72
C ILE A 404 -18.21 -10.97 -20.06
N THR A 405 -18.26 -9.65 -19.83
CA THR A 405 -19.44 -8.85 -20.16
C THR A 405 -19.75 -8.90 -21.64
N ARG A 406 -18.73 -8.84 -22.50
CA ARG A 406 -18.92 -8.94 -23.94
C ARG A 406 -19.56 -10.27 -24.35
N VAL A 407 -19.05 -11.38 -23.84
CA VAL A 407 -19.60 -12.72 -24.13
C VAL A 407 -21.04 -12.83 -23.61
N LEU A 408 -21.32 -12.39 -22.38
CA LEU A 408 -22.66 -12.40 -21.81
C LEU A 408 -23.66 -11.58 -22.63
N VAL A 409 -23.29 -10.37 -23.04
CA VAL A 409 -24.14 -9.51 -23.84
C VAL A 409 -24.35 -10.10 -25.24
N GLU A 410 -23.29 -10.64 -25.86
CA GLU A 410 -23.39 -11.30 -27.16
C GLU A 410 -24.31 -12.53 -27.12
N LEU A 411 -24.20 -13.36 -26.08
CA LEU A 411 -25.06 -14.52 -25.89
C LEU A 411 -26.54 -14.13 -25.76
N VAL A 412 -26.82 -13.13 -24.92
CA VAL A 412 -28.20 -12.66 -24.66
C VAL A 412 -28.80 -11.97 -25.87
N THR A 413 -28.01 -11.22 -26.67
CA THR A 413 -28.49 -10.56 -27.88
C THR A 413 -28.85 -11.55 -29.00
N ARG A 414 -28.37 -12.81 -28.93
CA ARG A 414 -28.78 -13.90 -29.85
C ARG A 414 -30.15 -14.45 -29.53
N ALA A 415 -30.66 -14.29 -28.31
CA ALA A 415 -31.96 -14.81 -27.88
C ALA A 415 -33.11 -14.14 -28.65
N ALA A 416 -34.05 -14.96 -29.16
CA ALA A 416 -35.18 -14.49 -29.96
C ALA A 416 -36.06 -13.48 -29.21
N VAL A 417 -36.25 -13.64 -27.90
CA VAL A 417 -37.01 -12.76 -27.05
C VAL A 417 -36.44 -11.33 -27.02
N VAL A 418 -35.12 -11.22 -26.89
CA VAL A 418 -34.40 -9.93 -26.82
C VAL A 418 -34.40 -9.25 -28.18
N ARG A 419 -34.28 -9.99 -29.28
CA ARG A 419 -34.37 -9.46 -30.64
C ARG A 419 -35.76 -8.89 -30.95
N ARG A 420 -36.81 -9.50 -30.38
CA ARG A 420 -38.23 -9.03 -30.57
C ARG A 420 -38.57 -7.85 -29.65
N ARG A 421 -37.91 -7.68 -28.54
CA ARG A 421 -38.14 -6.61 -27.56
C ARG A 421 -36.84 -5.97 -27.10
N PRO A 422 -36.17 -5.15 -27.94
CA PRO A 422 -34.88 -4.52 -27.61
C PRO A 422 -34.95 -3.60 -26.37
N GLY A 423 -36.16 -3.06 -26.07
CA GLY A 423 -36.39 -2.27 -24.85
C GLY A 423 -36.11 -3.01 -23.53
N LEU A 424 -36.08 -4.37 -23.53
CA LEU A 424 -35.68 -5.15 -22.38
C LEU A 424 -34.16 -4.93 -22.00
N LEU A 425 -33.34 -4.65 -23.00
CA LEU A 425 -31.91 -4.34 -22.76
C LEU A 425 -31.69 -2.97 -22.14
N GLY A 426 -32.71 -2.12 -22.06
CA GLY A 426 -32.56 -0.76 -21.55
C GLY A 426 -31.83 0.20 -22.50
N LEU A 427 -31.78 -0.11 -23.80
CA LEU A 427 -31.13 0.73 -24.83
C LEU A 427 -32.02 1.90 -25.31
N GLU A 428 -33.33 1.80 -25.15
CA GLU A 428 -34.32 2.76 -25.71
C GLU A 428 -34.49 4.02 -24.86
N GLY A 429 -34.05 4.08 -23.60
CA GLY A 429 -34.18 5.23 -22.72
C GLY A 429 -32.84 5.90 -22.38
N GLY A 430 -32.79 7.25 -22.40
CA GLY A 430 -31.61 8.01 -21.98
C GLY A 430 -31.45 8.18 -20.48
N GLY A 431 -32.48 7.81 -19.76
CA GLY A 431 -32.64 8.22 -18.37
C GLY A 431 -33.09 9.70 -18.26
N ARG A 432 -33.84 10.00 -17.21
CA ARG A 432 -34.44 11.35 -16.98
C ARG A 432 -33.40 12.48 -17.03
N LEU A 433 -32.19 12.22 -16.53
CA LEU A 433 -31.10 13.20 -16.50
C LEU A 433 -30.56 13.50 -17.91
N ALA A 434 -30.28 12.47 -18.71
CA ALA A 434 -29.80 12.65 -20.09
C ALA A 434 -30.83 13.36 -20.97
N ASP A 435 -32.11 12.98 -20.87
CA ASP A 435 -33.19 13.59 -21.61
C ASP A 435 -33.40 15.06 -21.16
N TRP A 436 -33.31 15.35 -19.86
CA TRP A 436 -33.38 16.70 -19.33
C TRP A 436 -32.22 17.59 -19.81
N LEU A 437 -31.00 17.07 -19.79
CA LEU A 437 -29.79 17.77 -20.29
C LEU A 437 -29.91 18.02 -21.80
N ALA A 438 -30.36 17.03 -22.55
CA ALA A 438 -30.53 17.16 -24.01
C ALA A 438 -31.62 18.18 -24.39
N THR A 439 -32.74 18.26 -23.60
CA THR A 439 -33.82 19.17 -23.89
C THR A 439 -33.58 20.61 -23.43
N ARG A 440 -32.91 20.79 -22.26
CA ARG A 440 -32.59 22.11 -21.71
C ARG A 440 -31.32 22.73 -22.20
N GLY A 441 -30.32 21.91 -22.58
CA GLY A 441 -29.03 22.33 -23.10
C GLY A 441 -28.37 23.43 -22.27
N PRO A 442 -28.16 23.26 -20.93
CA PRO A 442 -27.64 24.35 -20.11
C PRO A 442 -26.23 24.75 -20.56
N ASP A 443 -26.01 26.07 -20.63
CA ASP A 443 -24.67 26.60 -20.93
C ASP A 443 -23.81 26.59 -19.68
N LEU A 444 -23.06 25.49 -19.51
CA LEU A 444 -22.16 25.30 -18.39
C LEU A 444 -20.90 26.17 -18.55
N LEU A 445 -20.35 26.20 -19.78
CA LEU A 445 -19.10 26.92 -20.07
C LEU A 445 -19.30 28.44 -20.21
N GLY A 446 -20.47 28.92 -20.61
CA GLY A 446 -20.75 30.35 -20.55
C GLY A 446 -20.74 30.93 -19.13
N ARG A 447 -20.96 30.08 -18.14
CA ARG A 447 -20.85 30.43 -16.71
C ARG A 447 -19.53 30.00 -16.07
N ALA A 448 -18.51 29.66 -16.84
CA ALA A 448 -17.22 29.15 -16.35
C ALA A 448 -16.57 30.06 -15.29
N ARG A 449 -16.67 31.38 -15.42
CA ARG A 449 -16.14 32.33 -14.42
C ARG A 449 -16.74 32.15 -13.02
N TRP A 450 -18.03 31.79 -12.94
CA TRP A 450 -18.70 31.55 -11.64
C TRP A 450 -18.26 30.23 -11.02
N TRP A 451 -18.09 29.18 -11.82
CA TRP A 451 -17.59 27.91 -11.37
C TRP A 451 -16.13 28.02 -10.90
N LEU A 452 -15.28 28.70 -11.65
CA LEU A 452 -13.89 28.96 -11.26
C LEU A 452 -13.79 29.87 -10.04
N ALA A 453 -14.68 30.87 -9.89
CA ALA A 453 -14.77 31.68 -8.68
C ALA A 453 -15.16 30.83 -7.45
N GLY A 454 -16.16 29.95 -7.60
CA GLY A 454 -16.53 28.99 -6.55
C GLY A 454 -15.38 28.05 -6.16
N SER A 455 -14.65 27.53 -7.15
CA SER A 455 -13.44 26.73 -6.92
C SER A 455 -12.35 27.53 -6.20
N LEU A 456 -12.15 28.78 -6.57
CA LEU A 456 -11.18 29.65 -5.88
C LEU A 456 -11.58 29.89 -4.42
N VAL A 457 -12.86 30.11 -4.13
CA VAL A 457 -13.37 30.24 -2.76
C VAL A 457 -13.13 28.93 -1.98
N ALA A 458 -13.42 27.77 -2.59
CA ALA A 458 -13.14 26.49 -1.97
C ALA A 458 -11.66 26.28 -1.67
N LEU A 459 -10.76 26.66 -2.60
CA LEU A 459 -9.31 26.63 -2.39
C LEU A 459 -8.84 27.59 -1.27
N LEU A 460 -9.43 28.80 -1.20
CA LEU A 460 -9.11 29.75 -0.13
C LEU A 460 -9.59 29.21 1.24
N LEU A 461 -10.77 28.60 1.31
CA LEU A 461 -11.25 27.94 2.52
C LEU A 461 -10.36 26.75 2.90
N ALA A 462 -9.95 25.94 1.94
CA ALA A 462 -9.03 24.82 2.16
C ALA A 462 -7.67 25.34 2.68
N GLY A 463 -7.12 26.37 2.05
CA GLY A 463 -5.89 27.03 2.50
C GLY A 463 -6.01 27.64 3.89
N ALA A 464 -7.15 28.30 4.19
CA ALA A 464 -7.41 28.79 5.52
C ALA A 464 -7.43 27.69 6.59
N GLY A 465 -8.02 26.52 6.28
CA GLY A 465 -7.99 25.35 7.17
C GLY A 465 -6.58 24.90 7.48
N LEU A 466 -5.73 24.80 6.45
CA LEU A 466 -4.33 24.43 6.60
C LEU A 466 -3.50 25.46 7.41
N VAL A 467 -3.83 26.76 7.30
CA VAL A 467 -3.11 27.83 8.03
C VAL A 467 -3.61 27.96 9.47
N VAL A 468 -4.94 27.90 9.70
CA VAL A 468 -5.55 28.14 11.02
C VAL A 468 -5.43 26.92 11.94
N ARG A 469 -5.68 25.73 11.41
CA ARG A 469 -5.64 24.49 12.19
C ARG A 469 -4.35 23.70 12.00
N GLY A 470 -3.62 23.95 10.94
CA GLY A 470 -2.45 23.16 10.54
C GLY A 470 -2.82 21.80 9.98
N PRO A 471 -1.88 21.15 9.27
CA PRO A 471 -2.04 19.75 8.87
C PRO A 471 -1.86 18.84 10.09
N ASN A 472 -2.84 18.00 10.39
CA ASN A 472 -2.76 17.01 11.46
C ASN A 472 -2.00 15.76 10.94
N LEU A 473 -0.67 15.82 10.90
CA LEU A 473 0.16 14.72 10.41
C LEU A 473 0.10 13.53 11.37
N GLY A 474 -0.08 12.32 10.86
CA GLY A 474 -0.01 11.08 11.64
C GLY A 474 1.37 10.81 12.23
N VAL A 475 1.45 9.89 13.20
CA VAL A 475 2.73 9.47 13.81
C VAL A 475 3.70 8.90 12.78
N GLU A 476 3.19 8.31 11.71
CA GLU A 476 3.98 7.81 10.58
C GLU A 476 4.85 8.90 9.93
N PHE A 477 4.44 10.17 10.00
CA PHE A 477 5.16 11.30 9.39
C PHE A 477 5.85 12.21 10.39
N THR A 478 5.40 12.23 11.66
CA THR A 478 5.99 13.06 12.71
C THR A 478 7.00 12.30 13.55
N GLY A 479 6.88 10.98 13.60
CA GLY A 479 7.45 10.17 14.65
C GLY A 479 6.68 10.34 15.96
N GLY A 480 6.90 9.46 16.92
CA GLY A 480 6.24 9.47 18.22
C GLY A 480 5.48 8.18 18.50
N ARG A 481 4.54 8.24 19.44
CA ARG A 481 3.71 7.10 19.83
C ARG A 481 2.23 7.45 19.76
N LEU A 482 1.44 6.54 19.19
CA LEU A 482 -0.01 6.58 19.13
C LEU A 482 -0.54 5.43 19.97
N LEU A 483 -1.37 5.76 20.96
CA LEU A 483 -2.03 4.80 21.83
C LEU A 483 -3.53 4.96 21.66
N GLU A 484 -4.25 3.87 21.37
CA GLU A 484 -5.71 3.87 21.29
C GLU A 484 -6.28 3.00 22.40
N TYR A 485 -7.22 3.58 23.13
CA TYR A 485 -7.86 2.94 24.27
C TYR A 485 -9.37 2.90 24.11
N ARG A 486 -9.95 1.74 24.37
CA ARG A 486 -11.38 1.59 24.66
C ARG A 486 -11.59 1.86 26.13
N THR A 487 -12.45 2.80 26.46
CA THR A 487 -12.74 3.16 27.84
C THR A 487 -14.13 2.69 28.25
N GLU A 488 -14.28 2.29 29.52
CA GLU A 488 -15.56 1.84 30.07
C GLU A 488 -16.65 2.92 30.02
N ARG A 489 -16.23 4.19 30.11
CA ARG A 489 -17.12 5.36 30.08
C ARG A 489 -16.69 6.31 29.00
N PRO A 490 -17.65 6.97 28.31
CA PRO A 490 -17.30 8.02 27.37
C PRO A 490 -16.44 9.10 28.05
N VAL A 491 -15.30 9.39 27.45
CA VAL A 491 -14.33 10.35 28.02
C VAL A 491 -14.52 11.73 27.39
N ASP A 492 -14.66 12.75 28.23
CA ASP A 492 -14.54 14.13 27.79
C ASP A 492 -13.10 14.43 27.36
N LEU A 493 -12.91 14.83 26.11
CA LEU A 493 -11.59 15.09 25.54
C LEU A 493 -10.80 16.16 26.30
N ASP A 494 -11.48 17.16 26.86
CA ASP A 494 -10.81 18.21 27.62
C ASP A 494 -10.40 17.73 29.02
N ALA A 495 -11.16 16.81 29.63
CA ALA A 495 -10.76 16.12 30.84
C ALA A 495 -9.54 15.23 30.61
N ALA A 496 -9.52 14.46 29.51
CA ALA A 496 -8.37 13.64 29.13
C ALA A 496 -7.12 14.48 28.88
N ARG A 497 -7.24 15.61 28.17
CA ARG A 497 -6.12 16.54 27.95
C ARG A 497 -5.53 17.09 29.26
N ARG A 498 -6.39 17.45 30.23
CA ARG A 498 -5.94 17.90 31.54
C ARG A 498 -5.21 16.79 32.31
N ALA A 499 -5.79 15.60 32.37
CA ALA A 499 -5.17 14.46 33.04
C ALA A 499 -3.81 14.09 32.44
N LEU A 500 -3.69 14.12 31.13
CA LEU A 500 -2.41 13.89 30.44
C LEU A 500 -1.39 15.02 30.68
N ALA A 501 -1.84 16.27 30.72
CA ALA A 501 -0.97 17.40 31.06
C ALA A 501 -0.42 17.29 32.47
N GLU A 502 -1.27 16.91 33.47
CA GLU A 502 -0.89 16.64 34.86
C GLU A 502 0.07 15.44 34.96
N ALA A 503 -0.10 14.41 34.09
CA ALA A 503 0.80 13.26 34.03
C ALA A 503 2.15 13.58 33.34
N GLY A 504 2.37 14.83 32.89
CA GLY A 504 3.62 15.29 32.30
C GLY A 504 3.60 15.34 30.76
N PHE A 505 2.42 15.19 30.12
CA PHE A 505 2.27 15.20 28.66
C PHE A 505 1.42 16.37 28.13
N PRO A 506 1.81 17.65 28.37
CA PRO A 506 0.98 18.80 27.99
C PRO A 506 0.85 19.00 26.46
N ARG A 507 1.69 18.32 25.67
CA ARG A 507 1.66 18.37 24.21
C ARG A 507 0.97 17.15 23.58
N ALA A 508 0.41 16.26 24.38
CA ALA A 508 -0.34 15.13 23.87
C ALA A 508 -1.56 15.60 23.05
N VAL A 509 -1.73 15.04 21.88
CA VAL A 509 -2.91 15.27 21.04
C VAL A 509 -3.92 14.20 21.35
N VAL A 510 -5.06 14.62 21.89
CA VAL A 510 -6.16 13.72 22.28
C VAL A 510 -7.31 13.88 21.32
N GLN A 511 -7.76 12.78 20.74
CA GLN A 511 -8.85 12.73 19.77
C GLN A 511 -9.81 11.59 20.12
N ALA A 512 -11.09 11.76 19.80
CA ALA A 512 -12.01 10.64 19.83
C ALA A 512 -11.73 9.73 18.62
N SER A 513 -11.71 8.43 18.85
CA SER A 513 -11.63 7.38 17.84
C SER A 513 -12.89 6.54 18.01
N GLY A 514 -13.70 6.41 16.97
CA GLY A 514 -14.90 5.61 16.98
C GLY A 514 -15.98 5.92 18.02
N ASP A 515 -16.69 4.87 18.40
CA ASP A 515 -17.86 4.93 19.29
C ASP A 515 -17.52 5.14 20.78
N GLY A 516 -16.53 5.96 21.09
CA GLY A 516 -16.14 6.30 22.45
C GLY A 516 -14.71 5.90 22.79
N ASP A 517 -13.96 5.36 21.86
CA ASP A 517 -12.54 5.06 22.00
C ASP A 517 -11.71 6.35 21.99
N LEU A 518 -10.56 6.34 22.66
CA LEU A 518 -9.69 7.50 22.83
C LEU A 518 -8.33 7.26 22.18
N ALA A 519 -7.97 8.09 21.21
CA ALA A 519 -6.64 8.11 20.61
C ALA A 519 -5.77 9.19 21.28
N VAL A 520 -4.63 8.80 21.80
CA VAL A 520 -3.63 9.66 22.44
C VAL A 520 -2.34 9.60 21.64
N ARG A 521 -1.93 10.71 21.05
CA ARG A 521 -0.68 10.83 20.32
C ARG A 521 0.30 11.71 21.08
N THR A 522 1.51 11.18 21.26
CA THR A 522 2.58 11.82 22.01
C THR A 522 3.88 11.85 21.21
N GLY A 523 4.92 12.51 21.73
CA GLY A 523 6.29 12.30 21.29
C GLY A 523 6.78 10.89 21.64
N GLN A 524 8.09 10.69 21.58
CA GLN A 524 8.68 9.43 22.02
C GLN A 524 8.37 9.19 23.52
N LEU A 525 7.91 8.00 23.85
CA LEU A 525 7.69 7.53 25.19
C LEU A 525 8.49 6.27 25.42
N ASP A 526 9.13 6.21 26.58
CA ASP A 526 9.59 4.96 27.18
C ASP A 526 8.41 4.20 27.81
N GLN A 527 8.66 3.01 28.30
CA GLN A 527 7.68 2.17 28.94
C GLN A 527 7.01 2.85 30.14
N ALA A 528 7.82 3.50 31.00
CA ALA A 528 7.31 4.24 32.15
C ALA A 528 6.40 5.40 31.72
N GLY A 529 6.67 6.04 30.59
CA GLY A 529 5.85 7.06 29.96
C GLY A 529 4.52 6.52 29.46
N THR A 530 4.55 5.36 28.76
CA THR A 530 3.34 4.69 28.27
C THR A 530 2.41 4.30 29.42
N GLU A 531 2.96 3.74 30.48
CA GLU A 531 2.20 3.36 31.66
C GLU A 531 1.61 4.60 32.40
N ARG A 532 2.30 5.74 32.39
CA ARG A 532 1.73 7.00 32.89
C ARG A 532 0.57 7.50 32.05
N VAL A 533 0.67 7.38 30.73
CA VAL A 533 -0.45 7.72 29.81
C VAL A 533 -1.63 6.81 30.08
N ARG A 534 -1.41 5.49 30.17
CA ARG A 534 -2.47 4.51 30.46
C ARG A 534 -3.18 4.84 31.79
N ARG A 535 -2.42 5.11 32.85
CA ARG A 535 -3.00 5.50 34.16
C ARG A 535 -3.81 6.81 34.10
N ALA A 536 -3.33 7.80 33.33
CA ALA A 536 -4.07 9.05 33.17
C ALA A 536 -5.39 8.85 32.43
N VAL A 537 -5.41 7.99 31.37
CA VAL A 537 -6.62 7.63 30.63
C VAL A 537 -7.59 6.84 31.55
N THR A 538 -7.08 5.85 32.29
CA THR A 538 -7.87 5.03 33.18
C THR A 538 -8.52 5.88 34.30
N ALA A 539 -7.82 6.90 34.81
CA ALA A 539 -8.36 7.80 35.82
C ALA A 539 -9.60 8.58 35.36
N VAL A 540 -9.71 8.87 34.04
CA VAL A 540 -10.83 9.64 33.47
C VAL A 540 -11.91 8.72 32.92
N GLY A 541 -11.50 7.63 32.21
CA GLY A 541 -12.39 6.75 31.47
C GLY A 541 -12.83 5.46 32.17
N GLY A 542 -12.31 5.17 33.37
CA GLY A 542 -12.52 3.88 34.04
C GLY A 542 -11.54 2.82 33.47
N GLN A 543 -11.89 1.53 33.58
CA GLN A 543 -11.06 0.48 32.98
C GLN A 543 -10.85 0.75 31.50
N SER A 544 -9.61 0.64 31.05
CA SER A 544 -9.22 0.91 29.68
C SER A 544 -8.53 -0.31 29.07
N GLU A 545 -9.03 -0.76 27.93
CA GLU A 545 -8.42 -1.77 27.09
C GLU A 545 -7.58 -1.08 26.02
N GLU A 546 -6.31 -1.46 25.89
CA GLU A 546 -5.45 -0.96 24.83
C GLU A 546 -5.78 -1.68 23.52
N LEU A 547 -6.26 -0.92 22.55
CA LEU A 547 -6.62 -1.44 21.22
C LEU A 547 -5.45 -1.43 20.25
N ARG A 548 -4.59 -0.40 20.39
CA ARG A 548 -3.47 -0.16 19.47
C ARG A 548 -2.36 0.60 20.15
N ASP A 549 -1.16 0.14 19.97
CA ASP A 549 0.07 0.85 20.31
C ASP A 549 0.97 0.91 19.07
N GLU A 550 1.32 2.10 18.65
CA GLU A 550 2.17 2.34 17.49
C GLU A 550 3.27 3.32 17.83
N PHE A 551 4.51 2.86 17.77
CA PHE A 551 5.71 3.66 17.98
C PHE A 551 6.47 3.79 16.66
N ILE A 552 6.83 5.02 16.30
CA ILE A 552 7.66 5.31 15.12
C ILE A 552 8.79 6.24 15.53
N GLY A 553 10.00 5.78 15.27
CA GLY A 553 11.20 6.58 15.50
C GLY A 553 11.24 7.83 14.61
N PRO A 554 11.85 8.93 15.07
CA PRO A 554 11.84 10.22 14.36
C PRO A 554 12.56 10.16 13.01
N THR A 555 13.59 9.35 12.88
CA THR A 555 14.32 9.12 11.62
C THR A 555 13.42 8.47 10.56
N ILE A 556 12.63 7.47 10.98
CA ILE A 556 11.66 6.79 10.12
C ILE A 556 10.54 7.76 9.72
N GLY A 557 9.97 8.51 10.67
CA GLY A 557 8.91 9.48 10.37
C GLY A 557 9.35 10.52 9.33
N ALA A 558 10.58 11.05 9.46
CA ALA A 558 11.14 11.97 8.47
C ALA A 558 11.35 11.31 7.09
N GLU A 559 11.80 10.05 7.06
CA GLU A 559 11.98 9.28 5.84
C GLU A 559 10.65 9.00 5.14
N LEU A 560 9.63 8.54 5.89
CA LEU A 560 8.29 8.25 5.37
C LEU A 560 7.63 9.51 4.81
N ARG A 561 7.73 10.64 5.52
CA ARG A 561 7.24 11.93 5.02
C ARG A 561 7.92 12.33 3.71
N ARG A 562 9.25 12.19 3.61
CA ARG A 562 9.99 12.48 2.37
C ARG A 562 9.54 11.55 1.24
N LYS A 563 9.40 10.25 1.50
CA LYS A 563 8.91 9.27 0.52
C LYS A 563 7.50 9.57 0.06
N ALA A 564 6.60 9.98 0.98
CA ALA A 564 5.23 10.38 0.65
C ALA A 564 5.18 11.57 -0.30
N LEU A 565 5.98 12.61 -0.05
CA LEU A 565 6.06 13.78 -0.94
C LEU A 565 6.66 13.42 -2.30
N ILE A 566 7.68 12.57 -2.34
CA ILE A 566 8.26 12.05 -3.59
C ILE A 566 7.21 11.23 -4.35
N ALA A 567 6.47 10.35 -3.67
CA ALA A 567 5.42 9.55 -4.28
C ALA A 567 4.34 10.41 -4.93
N LEU A 568 3.88 11.45 -4.22
CA LEU A 568 2.92 12.42 -4.75
C LEU A 568 3.48 13.16 -5.97
N GLY A 569 4.72 13.65 -5.89
CA GLY A 569 5.40 14.32 -7.00
C GLY A 569 5.55 13.42 -8.23
N ILE A 570 6.01 12.18 -8.03
CA ILE A 570 6.15 11.19 -9.10
C ILE A 570 4.78 10.87 -9.72
N ALA A 571 3.74 10.69 -8.89
CA ALA A 571 2.39 10.41 -9.38
C ALA A 571 1.90 11.53 -10.32
N LEU A 572 2.07 12.79 -9.92
CA LEU A 572 1.68 13.95 -10.74
C LEU A 572 2.49 14.01 -12.05
N VAL A 573 3.81 13.79 -11.99
CA VAL A 573 4.68 13.81 -13.17
C VAL A 573 4.35 12.67 -14.12
N VAL A 574 4.15 11.46 -13.62
CA VAL A 574 3.80 10.28 -14.43
C VAL A 574 2.42 10.46 -15.08
N GLN A 575 1.45 10.99 -14.35
CA GLN A 575 0.13 11.31 -14.90
C GLN A 575 0.21 12.39 -15.98
N LEU A 576 0.96 13.46 -15.73
CA LEU A 576 1.21 14.50 -16.73
C LEU A 576 1.88 13.92 -17.98
N GLY A 577 2.92 13.11 -17.81
CA GLY A 577 3.64 12.44 -18.90
C GLY A 577 2.73 11.54 -19.73
N TYR A 578 1.90 10.72 -19.07
CA TYR A 578 0.91 9.88 -19.73
C TYR A 578 -0.08 10.72 -20.55
N LEU A 579 -0.66 11.76 -19.93
CA LEU A 579 -1.60 12.64 -20.61
C LEU A 579 -0.97 13.45 -21.76
N ALA A 580 0.28 13.87 -21.63
CA ALA A 580 1.01 14.57 -22.69
C ALA A 580 1.28 13.67 -23.92
N ILE A 581 1.56 12.38 -23.70
CA ILE A 581 1.71 11.39 -24.77
C ILE A 581 0.36 11.06 -25.41
N ARG A 582 -0.68 10.93 -24.61
CA ARG A 582 -2.02 10.49 -25.08
C ARG A 582 -2.84 11.61 -25.72
N PHE A 583 -2.68 12.84 -25.19
CA PHE A 583 -3.36 14.05 -25.63
C PHE A 583 -2.36 15.15 -25.98
N ARG A 584 -2.86 16.31 -26.36
CA ARG A 584 -2.02 17.52 -26.51
C ARG A 584 -1.63 18.04 -25.11
N TRP A 585 -0.51 18.71 -25.01
CA TRP A 585 -0.01 19.23 -23.71
C TRP A 585 -1.03 20.13 -22.97
N THR A 586 -1.88 20.87 -23.72
CA THR A 586 -2.94 21.74 -23.16
C THR A 586 -3.98 20.95 -22.35
N PHE A 587 -4.31 19.74 -22.82
CA PHE A 587 -5.21 18.82 -22.11
C PHE A 587 -4.55 18.30 -20.82
N GLY A 588 -3.28 17.90 -20.91
CA GLY A 588 -2.51 17.44 -19.75
C GLY A 588 -2.36 18.52 -18.69
N ALA A 589 -2.02 19.75 -19.10
CA ALA A 589 -1.90 20.88 -18.19
C ALA A 589 -3.22 21.21 -17.47
N ALA A 590 -4.35 21.22 -18.19
CA ALA A 590 -5.66 21.45 -17.60
C ALA A 590 -6.04 20.37 -16.59
N ALA A 591 -5.77 19.09 -16.89
CA ALA A 591 -6.03 17.97 -15.97
C ALA A 591 -5.16 18.07 -14.71
N VAL A 592 -3.87 18.36 -14.84
CA VAL A 592 -2.96 18.45 -13.69
C VAL A 592 -3.34 19.62 -12.76
N ILE A 593 -3.76 20.76 -13.30
CA ILE A 593 -4.25 21.88 -12.48
C ILE A 593 -5.52 21.48 -11.73
N ALA A 594 -6.45 20.76 -12.39
CA ALA A 594 -7.65 20.24 -11.74
C ALA A 594 -7.30 19.21 -10.65
N MET A 595 -6.32 18.33 -10.86
CA MET A 595 -5.84 17.42 -9.81
C MET A 595 -5.26 18.18 -8.61
N PHE A 596 -4.46 19.21 -8.83
CA PHE A 596 -3.96 20.07 -7.75
C PHE A 596 -5.10 20.72 -6.95
N HIS A 597 -6.11 21.20 -7.64
CA HIS A 597 -7.33 21.73 -7.01
C HIS A 597 -7.99 20.66 -6.12
N ASP A 598 -8.16 19.43 -6.61
CA ASP A 598 -8.82 18.35 -5.88
C ASP A 598 -8.03 17.94 -4.63
N VAL A 599 -6.70 17.79 -4.79
CA VAL A 599 -5.78 17.48 -3.69
C VAL A 599 -5.81 18.59 -2.62
N ALA A 600 -5.77 19.87 -3.02
CA ALA A 600 -5.77 20.98 -2.09
C ALA A 600 -7.08 21.07 -1.29
N ILE A 601 -8.22 20.85 -1.94
CA ILE A 601 -9.53 20.82 -1.26
C ILE A 601 -9.60 19.67 -0.26
N LEU A 602 -9.14 18.48 -0.65
CA LEU A 602 -9.17 17.31 0.23
C LEU A 602 -8.28 17.50 1.46
N LEU A 603 -7.04 18.00 1.28
CA LEU A 603 -6.13 18.35 2.38
C LEU A 603 -6.73 19.41 3.31
N GLY A 604 -7.32 20.47 2.74
CA GLY A 604 -7.95 21.53 3.53
C GLY A 604 -9.16 21.04 4.31
N LEU A 605 -9.98 20.17 3.73
CA LEU A 605 -11.12 19.58 4.43
C LEU A 605 -10.66 18.72 5.62
N PHE A 606 -9.65 17.87 5.43
CA PHE A 606 -9.10 17.06 6.52
C PHE A 606 -8.50 17.93 7.62
N ALA A 607 -7.84 19.04 7.28
CA ALA A 607 -7.36 20.01 8.25
C ALA A 607 -8.54 20.64 9.04
N TRP A 608 -9.61 21.03 8.39
CA TRP A 608 -10.80 21.57 9.05
C TRP A 608 -11.48 20.56 9.98
N LEU A 609 -11.55 19.30 9.57
CA LEU A 609 -12.14 18.22 10.37
C LEU A 609 -11.19 17.71 11.47
N GLY A 610 -9.92 18.15 11.48
CA GLY A 610 -8.89 17.67 12.41
C GLY A 610 -8.53 16.20 12.22
N LYS A 611 -8.85 15.63 11.03
CA LYS A 611 -8.56 14.22 10.72
C LYS A 611 -7.07 14.00 10.44
N PRO A 612 -6.51 12.81 10.78
CA PRO A 612 -5.09 12.55 10.57
C PRO A 612 -4.76 12.42 9.09
N LEU A 613 -3.60 12.97 8.73
CA LEU A 613 -2.95 12.75 7.44
C LEU A 613 -1.87 11.70 7.64
N ASP A 614 -2.21 10.45 7.44
CA ASP A 614 -1.36 9.27 7.63
C ASP A 614 -1.09 8.52 6.32
N GLY A 615 -0.51 7.33 6.38
CA GLY A 615 -0.26 6.50 5.21
C GLY A 615 -1.53 6.03 4.51
N VAL A 616 -2.61 5.80 5.27
CA VAL A 616 -3.91 5.39 4.73
C VAL A 616 -4.57 6.54 3.97
N PHE A 617 -4.48 7.77 4.52
CA PHE A 617 -4.90 8.98 3.81
C PHE A 617 -4.09 9.18 2.52
N LEU A 618 -2.76 8.95 2.55
CA LEU A 618 -1.93 9.05 1.35
C LEU A 618 -2.37 8.05 0.25
N ALA A 619 -2.74 6.83 0.64
CA ALA A 619 -3.30 5.84 -0.29
C ALA A 619 -4.61 6.32 -0.92
N ALA A 620 -5.51 6.89 -0.10
CA ALA A 620 -6.75 7.49 -0.58
C ALA A 620 -6.47 8.65 -1.55
N LEU A 621 -5.54 9.55 -1.20
CA LEU A 621 -5.15 10.70 -2.00
C LEU A 621 -4.62 10.30 -3.39
N LEU A 622 -3.69 9.33 -3.45
CA LEU A 622 -3.16 8.83 -4.72
C LEU A 622 -4.23 8.12 -5.55
N THR A 623 -5.18 7.46 -4.91
CA THR A 623 -6.32 6.84 -5.57
C THR A 623 -7.28 7.89 -6.14
N VAL A 624 -7.57 8.96 -5.38
CA VAL A 624 -8.37 10.10 -5.85
C VAL A 624 -7.73 10.76 -7.07
N ILE A 625 -6.41 10.94 -7.07
CA ILE A 625 -5.66 11.46 -8.23
C ILE A 625 -5.91 10.58 -9.46
N GLY A 626 -5.79 9.26 -9.32
CA GLY A 626 -6.06 8.32 -10.41
C GLY A 626 -7.49 8.37 -10.92
N TYR A 627 -8.47 8.48 -10.00
CA TYR A 627 -9.89 8.53 -10.31
C TYR A 627 -10.32 9.86 -10.94
N SER A 628 -9.85 10.99 -10.44
CA SER A 628 -10.15 12.33 -10.97
C SER A 628 -9.68 12.50 -12.42
N VAL A 629 -8.48 11.94 -12.73
CA VAL A 629 -7.97 11.93 -14.11
C VAL A 629 -8.85 11.11 -15.02
N ASN A 630 -9.42 10.00 -14.56
CA ASN A 630 -10.31 9.16 -15.36
C ASN A 630 -11.50 9.97 -15.91
N ASP A 631 -12.21 10.71 -15.05
CA ASP A 631 -13.33 11.54 -15.45
C ASP A 631 -12.91 12.63 -16.45
N SER A 632 -11.77 13.27 -16.21
CA SER A 632 -11.22 14.29 -17.10
C SER A 632 -10.85 13.71 -18.48
N VAL A 633 -10.23 12.53 -18.53
CA VAL A 633 -9.87 11.82 -19.77
C VAL A 633 -11.11 11.54 -20.63
N VAL A 634 -12.21 11.15 -20.00
CA VAL A 634 -13.45 10.86 -20.72
C VAL A 634 -14.06 12.10 -21.37
N VAL A 635 -14.12 13.20 -20.63
CA VAL A 635 -14.60 14.49 -21.16
C VAL A 635 -13.66 14.93 -22.30
N PHE A 636 -12.37 14.82 -22.11
CA PHE A 636 -11.36 15.21 -23.10
C PHE A 636 -11.37 14.34 -24.37
N ASP A 637 -11.58 13.03 -24.22
CA ASP A 637 -11.73 12.15 -25.40
C ASP A 637 -12.97 12.53 -26.21
N ARG A 638 -14.07 12.89 -25.54
CA ARG A 638 -15.29 13.35 -26.21
C ARG A 638 -15.09 14.70 -26.91
N ILE A 639 -14.40 15.64 -26.28
CA ILE A 639 -14.02 16.93 -26.92
C ILE A 639 -13.16 16.67 -28.16
N ARG A 640 -12.17 15.77 -28.04
CA ARG A 640 -11.28 15.39 -29.15
C ARG A 640 -12.03 14.70 -30.30
N GLU A 641 -12.98 13.82 -29.98
CA GLU A 641 -13.84 13.15 -30.98
C GLU A 641 -14.64 14.20 -31.77
N ARG A 642 -15.25 15.16 -31.08
CA ARG A 642 -16.01 16.25 -31.72
C ARG A 642 -15.14 17.18 -32.55
N LEU A 643 -13.93 17.51 -32.09
CA LEU A 643 -12.95 18.30 -32.84
C LEU A 643 -12.54 17.65 -34.17
N ARG A 644 -12.44 16.31 -34.23
CA ARG A 644 -12.14 15.57 -35.45
C ARG A 644 -13.29 15.60 -36.46
N GLY A 645 -14.52 15.82 -36.02
CA GLY A 645 -15.71 15.91 -36.87
C GLY A 645 -15.81 17.19 -37.71
N ARG A 646 -14.81 18.08 -37.72
CA ARG A 646 -14.72 19.31 -38.51
C ARG A 646 -15.95 20.22 -38.41
N THR A 647 -16.47 20.46 -37.24
CA THR A 647 -17.55 21.43 -37.02
C THR A 647 -16.99 22.85 -37.07
N ARG A 648 -17.76 23.79 -37.63
CA ARG A 648 -17.43 25.24 -37.61
C ARG A 648 -17.84 25.92 -36.29
N GLU A 649 -18.24 25.14 -35.30
CA GLU A 649 -18.72 25.65 -34.02
C GLU A 649 -17.57 26.22 -33.19
N PRO A 650 -17.81 27.26 -32.36
CA PRO A 650 -16.84 27.73 -31.40
C PRO A 650 -16.41 26.61 -30.43
N LEU A 651 -15.11 26.57 -30.08
CA LEU A 651 -14.59 25.53 -29.17
C LEU A 651 -15.34 25.45 -27.85
N ALA A 652 -15.77 26.58 -27.28
CA ALA A 652 -16.55 26.62 -26.03
C ALA A 652 -17.91 25.91 -26.19
N ALA A 653 -18.64 26.13 -27.30
CA ALA A 653 -19.90 25.48 -27.56
C ALA A 653 -19.74 23.97 -27.75
N LEU A 654 -18.69 23.55 -28.51
CA LEU A 654 -18.35 22.16 -28.74
C LEU A 654 -17.98 21.46 -27.43
N ALA A 655 -17.18 22.11 -26.56
CA ALA A 655 -16.79 21.57 -25.28
C ALA A 655 -17.99 21.50 -24.31
N ASN A 656 -18.90 22.49 -24.34
CA ASN A 656 -20.18 22.45 -23.57
C ASN A 656 -21.02 21.24 -23.95
N ASP A 657 -21.22 21.02 -25.25
CA ASP A 657 -22.00 19.89 -25.73
C ASP A 657 -21.32 18.54 -25.38
N ALA A 658 -19.98 18.46 -25.46
CA ALA A 658 -19.23 17.28 -25.01
C ALA A 658 -19.43 17.01 -23.52
N CYS A 659 -19.39 18.04 -22.66
CA CYS A 659 -19.69 17.92 -21.21
C CYS A 659 -21.11 17.40 -20.99
N LEU A 660 -22.13 18.01 -21.63
CA LEU A 660 -23.52 17.60 -21.46
C LEU A 660 -23.76 16.12 -21.86
N GLN A 661 -23.03 15.63 -22.85
CA GLN A 661 -23.09 14.23 -23.29
C GLN A 661 -22.38 13.27 -22.32
N THR A 662 -21.36 13.73 -21.60
CA THR A 662 -20.58 12.88 -20.67
C THR A 662 -21.12 12.89 -19.25
N VAL A 663 -21.76 13.97 -18.78
CA VAL A 663 -22.33 14.10 -17.42
C VAL A 663 -23.21 12.92 -17.00
N PRO A 664 -24.20 12.44 -17.79
CA PRO A 664 -25.02 11.31 -17.38
C PRO A 664 -24.21 10.05 -17.10
N ARG A 665 -23.17 9.83 -17.89
CA ARG A 665 -22.25 8.71 -17.72
C ARG A 665 -21.43 8.89 -16.43
N THR A 666 -20.78 10.04 -16.25
CA THR A 666 -19.98 10.34 -15.07
C THR A 666 -20.79 10.19 -13.77
N VAL A 667 -22.06 10.63 -13.77
CA VAL A 667 -22.96 10.42 -12.64
C VAL A 667 -23.24 8.92 -12.42
N ASN A 668 -23.51 8.16 -13.48
CA ASN A 668 -23.81 6.73 -13.35
C ASN A 668 -22.61 5.92 -12.87
N THR A 669 -21.39 6.24 -13.32
CA THR A 669 -20.14 5.57 -12.88
C THR A 669 -19.79 5.98 -11.43
N GLY A 670 -19.91 7.28 -11.12
CA GLY A 670 -19.69 7.81 -9.78
C GLY A 670 -20.63 7.19 -8.74
N LEU A 671 -21.93 7.04 -9.06
CA LEU A 671 -22.91 6.44 -8.15
C LEU A 671 -22.55 5.00 -7.75
N GLY A 672 -22.01 4.20 -8.67
CA GLY A 672 -21.55 2.84 -8.36
C GLY A 672 -20.46 2.82 -7.29
N ALA A 673 -19.46 3.69 -7.41
CA ALA A 673 -18.40 3.83 -6.42
C ALA A 673 -18.91 4.47 -5.12
N LEU A 674 -19.78 5.49 -5.22
CA LEU A 674 -20.34 6.20 -4.07
C LEU A 674 -21.19 5.28 -3.18
N PHE A 675 -21.98 4.35 -3.72
CA PHE A 675 -22.74 3.40 -2.91
C PHE A 675 -21.82 2.51 -2.07
N ILE A 676 -20.74 2.03 -2.64
CA ILE A 676 -19.76 1.20 -1.92
C ILE A 676 -19.02 2.01 -0.87
N LEU A 677 -18.55 3.21 -1.22
CA LEU A 677 -17.84 4.08 -0.29
C LEU A 677 -18.77 4.62 0.81
N ALA A 678 -20.04 4.90 0.52
CA ALA A 678 -21.00 5.27 1.55
C ALA A 678 -21.28 4.11 2.51
N ALA A 679 -21.40 2.88 2.00
CA ALA A 679 -21.51 1.71 2.86
C ALA A 679 -20.26 1.51 3.71
N LEU A 680 -19.07 1.73 3.15
CA LEU A 680 -17.80 1.66 3.88
C LEU A 680 -17.66 2.78 4.92
N PHE A 681 -18.13 4.00 4.60
CA PHE A 681 -18.13 5.13 5.53
C PHE A 681 -19.04 4.89 6.74
N VAL A 682 -20.22 4.28 6.52
CA VAL A 682 -21.23 4.05 7.59
C VAL A 682 -20.94 2.79 8.39
N LEU A 683 -20.44 1.73 7.74
CA LEU A 683 -20.29 0.39 8.33
C LEU A 683 -18.83 -0.06 8.48
N GLY A 684 -17.87 0.67 7.89
CA GLY A 684 -16.49 0.21 7.76
C GLY A 684 -15.65 0.23 9.05
N GLY A 685 -16.22 0.71 10.16
CA GLY A 685 -15.48 0.91 11.41
C GLY A 685 -14.49 2.09 11.30
N ASP A 686 -13.89 2.46 12.43
CA ASP A 686 -13.15 3.73 12.57
C ASP A 686 -11.96 3.87 11.65
N THR A 687 -11.18 2.81 11.50
CA THR A 687 -9.98 2.80 10.65
C THR A 687 -10.28 2.98 9.16
N LEU A 688 -11.45 2.58 8.68
CA LEU A 688 -11.86 2.70 7.28
C LEU A 688 -12.74 3.90 7.00
N THR A 689 -13.35 4.49 8.03
CA THR A 689 -14.24 5.66 7.89
C THR A 689 -13.49 6.86 7.33
N ASP A 690 -12.30 7.19 7.82
CA ASP A 690 -11.51 8.32 7.33
C ASP A 690 -11.00 8.07 5.90
N PHE A 691 -10.62 6.85 5.59
CA PHE A 691 -10.27 6.44 4.23
C PHE A 691 -11.47 6.56 3.26
N ALA A 692 -12.63 6.06 3.67
CA ALA A 692 -13.86 6.15 2.88
C ALA A 692 -14.30 7.60 2.68
N LEU A 693 -14.18 8.44 3.72
CA LEU A 693 -14.45 9.88 3.65
C LEU A 693 -13.55 10.57 2.64
N ALA A 694 -12.23 10.30 2.68
CA ALA A 694 -11.28 10.87 1.73
C ALA A 694 -11.64 10.52 0.29
N LEU A 695 -12.01 9.27 0.03
CA LEU A 695 -12.41 8.82 -1.29
C LEU A 695 -13.78 9.37 -1.73
N LEU A 696 -14.77 9.39 -0.83
CA LEU A 696 -16.09 9.97 -1.12
C LEU A 696 -15.98 11.42 -1.56
N VAL A 697 -15.29 12.23 -0.74
CA VAL A 697 -15.09 13.65 -1.04
C VAL A 697 -14.22 13.81 -2.29
N GLY A 698 -13.15 13.02 -2.39
CA GLY A 698 -12.25 13.06 -3.54
C GLY A 698 -12.95 12.75 -4.86
N ILE A 699 -13.82 11.75 -4.91
CA ILE A 699 -14.62 11.42 -6.10
C ILE A 699 -15.61 12.53 -6.43
N LEU A 700 -16.31 13.09 -5.43
CA LEU A 700 -17.24 14.19 -5.65
C LEU A 700 -16.54 15.43 -6.17
N VAL A 701 -15.42 15.81 -5.58
CA VAL A 701 -14.60 16.96 -6.00
C VAL A 701 -13.99 16.70 -7.38
N GLY A 702 -13.48 15.50 -7.66
CA GLY A 702 -12.94 15.11 -8.97
C GLY A 702 -13.99 15.12 -10.09
N THR A 703 -15.19 14.63 -9.81
CA THR A 703 -16.32 14.70 -10.74
C THR A 703 -16.71 16.17 -11.04
N TYR A 704 -16.74 17.03 -10.01
CA TYR A 704 -16.98 18.46 -10.18
C TYR A 704 -15.83 19.08 -11.01
N SER A 705 -14.58 18.83 -10.65
CA SER A 705 -13.44 19.51 -11.25
C SER A 705 -13.22 19.15 -12.72
N SER A 706 -13.54 17.93 -13.15
CA SER A 706 -13.43 17.49 -14.55
C SER A 706 -14.29 18.32 -15.50
N VAL A 707 -15.51 18.68 -15.07
CA VAL A 707 -16.47 19.47 -15.87
C VAL A 707 -16.27 20.97 -15.68
N PHE A 708 -16.10 21.42 -14.42
CA PHE A 708 -16.21 22.85 -14.06
C PHE A 708 -14.84 23.54 -13.87
N VAL A 709 -13.74 22.78 -13.81
CA VAL A 709 -12.37 23.32 -13.69
C VAL A 709 -11.52 22.93 -14.90
N ALA A 710 -11.34 21.62 -15.15
CA ALA A 710 -10.46 21.13 -16.21
C ALA A 710 -10.93 21.56 -17.60
N THR A 711 -12.23 21.45 -17.90
CA THR A 711 -12.76 21.79 -19.23
C THR A 711 -12.69 23.31 -19.53
N PRO A 712 -13.10 24.22 -18.62
CA PRO A 712 -12.90 25.67 -18.84
C PRO A 712 -11.43 26.06 -19.01
N LEU A 713 -10.50 25.47 -18.24
CA LEU A 713 -9.07 25.70 -18.37
C LEU A 713 -8.54 25.22 -19.72
N LEU A 714 -8.96 24.03 -20.18
CA LEU A 714 -8.63 23.53 -21.51
C LEU A 714 -9.07 24.50 -22.61
N VAL A 715 -10.31 24.98 -22.57
CA VAL A 715 -10.82 25.95 -23.54
C VAL A 715 -10.01 27.23 -23.53
N ALA A 716 -9.66 27.74 -22.33
CA ALA A 716 -8.84 28.93 -22.20
C ALA A 716 -7.41 28.74 -22.76
N PHE A 717 -6.80 27.59 -22.54
CA PHE A 717 -5.46 27.28 -23.05
C PHE A 717 -5.45 27.11 -24.57
N GLU A 718 -6.42 26.38 -25.14
CA GLU A 718 -6.53 26.20 -26.57
C GLU A 718 -6.80 27.54 -27.31
N GLN A 719 -7.59 28.44 -26.72
CA GLN A 719 -7.82 29.77 -27.27
C GLN A 719 -6.56 30.65 -27.25
N ARG A 720 -5.73 30.54 -26.21
CA ARG A 720 -4.47 31.32 -26.10
C ARG A 720 -3.36 30.79 -27.00
N THR A 721 -3.32 29.48 -27.22
CA THR A 721 -2.29 28.86 -28.06
C THR A 721 -2.59 28.95 -29.57
N GLY A 722 -3.62 29.69 -29.95
CA GLY A 722 -3.94 29.92 -31.37
C GLY A 722 -4.35 28.67 -32.11
N GLY A 723 -4.98 27.72 -31.42
CA GLY A 723 -5.51 26.48 -32.00
C GLY A 723 -6.62 26.73 -32.99
N GLN A 724 -6.29 27.34 -34.11
CA GLN A 724 -7.13 27.19 -35.31
C GLN A 724 -7.15 25.69 -35.67
N PRO A 725 -8.32 25.10 -35.94
CA PRO A 725 -8.37 23.77 -36.53
C PRO A 725 -7.46 23.81 -37.74
N ALA A 726 -6.50 22.88 -37.82
CA ALA A 726 -5.57 22.75 -38.92
C ALA A 726 -6.36 22.99 -40.23
N THR A 727 -6.09 24.13 -40.84
CA THR A 727 -6.69 24.46 -42.15
C THR A 727 -6.41 23.25 -43.05
N ALA A 728 -7.47 22.59 -43.50
CA ALA A 728 -7.35 21.55 -44.50
C ALA A 728 -6.44 22.07 -45.63
N PRO A 729 -5.59 21.23 -46.21
CA PRO A 729 -4.86 21.64 -47.39
C PRO A 729 -5.87 22.27 -48.35
N ARG A 730 -5.62 23.54 -48.66
CA ARG A 730 -6.37 24.24 -49.71
C ARG A 730 -6.42 23.28 -50.91
N PRO A 731 -7.59 22.98 -51.47
CA PRO A 731 -7.64 22.28 -52.75
C PRO A 731 -6.75 23.08 -53.68
N ALA A 732 -5.74 22.42 -54.25
CA ALA A 732 -4.87 23.05 -55.27
C ALA A 732 -5.79 23.81 -56.26
N ALA A 733 -5.55 25.12 -56.36
CA ALA A 733 -6.26 25.95 -57.31
C ALA A 733 -6.13 25.26 -58.66
N ARG A 734 -7.23 24.81 -59.22
CA ARG A 734 -7.27 24.40 -60.63
C ARG A 734 -6.83 25.60 -61.42
N GLU A 735 -5.69 25.52 -62.07
CA GLU A 735 -5.26 26.48 -63.06
C GLU A 735 -6.37 26.63 -64.13
N PRO A 736 -6.76 27.87 -64.51
CA PRO A 736 -7.74 28.05 -65.56
C PRO A 736 -7.12 27.60 -66.88
N VAL A 737 -7.66 26.51 -67.42
CA VAL A 737 -7.37 26.12 -68.80
C VAL A 737 -7.98 27.21 -69.66
N THR A 738 -7.15 28.11 -70.23
CA THR A 738 -7.48 29.03 -71.32
C THR A 738 -7.61 28.20 -72.61
N GLY A 739 -8.81 27.74 -72.90
CA GLY A 739 -9.19 27.15 -74.13
C GLY A 739 -10.09 28.10 -74.93
N THR A 740 -9.56 28.64 -76.03
CA THR A 740 -10.21 29.52 -76.97
C THR A 740 -11.44 28.83 -77.57
N VAL A 741 -12.63 29.37 -77.37
CA VAL A 741 -13.87 28.94 -77.99
C VAL A 741 -14.00 29.64 -79.34
N THR A 742 -13.88 28.89 -80.41
CA THR A 742 -14.43 29.29 -81.74
C THR A 742 -15.81 28.68 -81.92
N ALA A 743 -16.78 29.52 -81.91
CA ALA A 743 -18.18 29.18 -82.24
C ALA A 743 -18.35 28.79 -83.71
N ARG A 744 -19.02 27.69 -83.98
CA ARG A 744 -19.72 27.50 -85.30
C ARG A 744 -21.04 26.78 -85.01
N SER A 745 -22.07 27.50 -85.31
CA SER A 745 -23.49 27.07 -85.45
C SER A 745 -23.66 26.06 -86.54
N GLN A 746 -24.50 25.04 -86.34
CA GLN A 746 -25.59 24.67 -87.20
C GLN A 746 -26.21 23.32 -86.81
N SER A 747 -27.49 23.31 -86.58
CA SER A 747 -28.43 22.18 -86.58
C SER A 747 -29.03 22.14 -88.02
N PRO A 748 -29.86 21.16 -88.39
CA PRO A 748 -30.25 19.85 -87.84
C PRO A 748 -30.41 18.75 -88.93
N ALA A 749 -30.94 17.60 -88.48
CA ALA A 749 -31.78 16.63 -89.23
C ALA A 749 -31.13 15.33 -89.71
N GLY A 750 -31.84 14.27 -89.43
CA GLY A 750 -32.04 13.14 -90.33
C GLY A 750 -31.60 11.77 -89.88
N ALA A 751 -32.53 11.04 -89.28
CA ALA A 751 -32.97 9.66 -89.62
C ALA A 751 -31.93 8.59 -90.11
N ASP A 752 -32.03 7.49 -89.47
CA ASP A 752 -32.31 6.15 -89.97
C ASP A 752 -31.17 5.08 -89.96
N SER A 753 -31.52 4.05 -89.29
CA SER A 753 -31.44 2.63 -89.53
C SER A 753 -30.08 1.93 -89.89
N SER A 754 -30.01 0.85 -89.14
CA SER A 754 -29.64 -0.51 -89.61
C SER A 754 -28.23 -1.10 -89.26
N ARG A 755 -28.40 -2.15 -88.50
CA ARG A 755 -27.73 -3.47 -88.66
C ARG A 755 -26.21 -3.59 -88.90
N GLY A 756 -25.59 -4.39 -88.03
CA GLY A 756 -24.36 -5.12 -88.46
C GLY A 756 -23.63 -5.77 -87.19
N THR A 757 -24.02 -6.94 -86.97
CA THR A 757 -23.29 -8.18 -86.56
C THR A 757 -21.76 -8.14 -86.36
N GLY A 758 -21.30 -8.49 -85.18
CA GLY A 758 -20.27 -9.41 -84.73
C GLY A 758 -18.78 -9.08 -85.02
N PRO A 759 -17.84 -9.82 -84.54
CA PRO A 759 -17.78 -10.61 -83.25
C PRO A 759 -16.56 -10.29 -82.37
N ARG A 760 -16.54 -10.92 -81.17
CA ARG A 760 -15.47 -10.94 -80.17
C ARG A 760 -14.13 -11.50 -80.72
N PRO A 761 -13.00 -11.19 -80.04
CA PRO A 761 -12.21 -12.30 -79.56
C PRO A 761 -11.82 -12.17 -78.04
N ARG A 762 -11.80 -13.36 -77.43
CA ARG A 762 -11.20 -13.74 -76.16
C ARG A 762 -9.68 -13.67 -76.22
N VAL A 763 -9.02 -13.30 -75.12
CA VAL A 763 -7.69 -13.82 -74.73
C VAL A 763 -7.62 -13.69 -73.20
N SER A 764 -7.69 -14.73 -72.49
CA SER A 764 -6.77 -15.67 -71.80
C SER A 764 -5.97 -15.10 -70.64
N ALA A 765 -6.30 -15.63 -69.44
CA ALA A 765 -5.51 -15.55 -68.23
C ALA A 765 -4.25 -16.43 -68.33
N PRO A 766 -3.24 -16.24 -67.54
CA PRO A 766 -2.46 -17.37 -67.05
C PRO A 766 -2.46 -17.51 -65.52
N ARG A 767 -2.55 -18.75 -65.11
CA ARG A 767 -2.48 -19.36 -63.78
C ARG A 767 -1.02 -19.55 -63.29
N PRO A 768 -0.81 -20.01 -62.04
CA PRO A 768 0.32 -19.75 -61.17
C PRO A 768 1.42 -20.81 -61.24
N LYS A 769 2.61 -20.49 -60.75
CA LYS A 769 3.70 -21.46 -60.52
C LYS A 769 3.88 -21.80 -59.06
N GLN A 770 3.67 -23.08 -58.73
CA GLN A 770 4.21 -23.81 -57.59
C GLN A 770 5.72 -24.05 -57.73
N HIS A 771 6.45 -24.04 -56.65
CA HIS A 771 7.60 -24.92 -56.38
C HIS A 771 7.91 -24.87 -54.88
N LYS A 772 7.70 -25.95 -54.18
CA LYS A 772 8.46 -27.16 -53.79
C LYS A 772 9.21 -26.97 -52.48
N GLN A 773 8.75 -27.77 -51.50
CA GLN A 773 9.53 -28.26 -50.37
C GLN A 773 10.65 -29.22 -50.81
N PRO A 774 11.68 -29.43 -49.97
CA PRO A 774 11.91 -30.74 -49.42
C PRO A 774 12.25 -30.69 -47.90
N ALA A 775 11.64 -31.54 -47.11
CA ALA A 775 11.96 -32.87 -46.65
C ALA A 775 13.06 -33.00 -45.56
N ARG A 776 12.58 -33.34 -44.34
CA ARG A 776 13.01 -34.39 -43.36
C ARG A 776 14.48 -34.67 -43.12
N ARG A 777 14.80 -34.68 -41.85
CA ARG A 777 15.47 -35.73 -40.99
C ARG A 777 15.81 -35.06 -39.64
N GLY A 778 15.56 -35.54 -38.48
CA GLY A 778 15.41 -36.87 -37.94
C GLY A 778 16.35 -37.05 -36.75
N LYS A 779 15.78 -37.49 -35.63
CA LYS A 779 16.45 -38.20 -34.54
C LYS A 779 17.30 -37.45 -33.50
N GLY A 780 16.91 -37.66 -32.25
CA GLY A 780 17.75 -38.10 -31.14
C GLY A 780 17.34 -37.53 -29.80
N ARG A 781 16.54 -38.10 -29.03
CA ARG A 781 16.58 -38.92 -27.81
C ARG A 781 17.57 -38.52 -26.70
N ARG A 782 17.02 -38.41 -25.50
CA ARG A 782 17.57 -38.58 -24.12
C ARG A 782 18.35 -37.38 -23.53
N ARG A 783 18.03 -36.91 -22.32
CA ARG A 783 17.60 -37.45 -21.02
C ARG A 783 16.68 -36.49 -20.29
#